data_414cb62735a7947859cfad64f273e7d3
#
_entry.id   414cb62735a7947859cfad64f273e7d3
#
_cell.length_a   1.000
_cell.length_b   1.000
_cell.length_c   1.000
_cell.angle_alpha   90.00
_cell.angle_beta   90.00
_cell.angle_gamma   90.00
#
_symmetry.space_group_name_H-M   'P 1'
#
loop_
_entity.id
_entity.type
_entity.pdbx_description
1 polymer ?
#
loop_
_entity_poly.entity_id
_entity_poly.type
_entity_poly.pdbx_seq_one_letter_code
_entity_poly.pdbx_strand_id
1 'polypeptide(L)'
;MTQLAIGKPTPLGAHYDGQGVNFTLFSAHAERVELCVFDANGQEHRYDLPGHSGDIWHGYLPAARPGLRYGYRVHGPWQPAEGHRFNPAKLLIDPCARQIYGEFKDNPLLHAGHNEPDYRDNAAIAPKCVVVVDHYDWEDDAPPRTPWGSTIIYEAHVKGLTYLHPEIPVEIRGTYKALGHPVMINYLKQLGITALELLPVAQFASEPRLQRMGLSNYWGYNPVAMFALHPAYACSPETALDEFRDAIKALHKAGIEVILDIVLNHSAELDLDGPLFSLRGIDNRSYYWIREDGDYHNWTGCGNTLNLSHPAVVDYASACLRYWVETCHVDGFRFDLAAVMGRTPEFRQDAPLFTAIQNCPVLSQVKLIAEPWDIAPGGYQVGNFPPLFAEWNDHFRDAARRFWLHYDLPLGAFAGRFAASSDVFKRNGRLPSAAINLVTAHDGFTLRDCVCFNHKHNEANGEENRDGTNNNYSNNHGKEGLGGTLDLVERRRDSIHALLTTLLLSQGTPMLLAGDEHGHSQRGNNNAYCQDNQLTWLDWSQASSGLTAFTAALIHLRKRIPALMENRWWEEGDGNVRWLNRYAQPLSTDEWQNGPKQLQILLSDRFLIAINATLEVTEIVLPAGEWHAIPPFAGEDNPVITAVWQGPAHGLCVFQR
;
A
#
# COMPACT_ATOMS: atom_id res chain seq x y z
N MET A 1 11.67 -46.87 1.68
CA MET A 1 11.68 -45.49 1.15
C MET A 1 10.34 -45.28 0.46
N THR A 2 9.55 -44.34 0.89
CA THR A 2 8.27 -44.03 0.26
C THR A 2 8.56 -43.34 -1.09
N GLN A 3 8.18 -43.99 -2.20
CA GLN A 3 8.39 -43.46 -3.53
C GLN A 3 7.30 -42.41 -3.81
N LEU A 4 7.63 -41.27 -4.47
CA LEU A 4 6.64 -40.30 -4.95
C LEU A 4 5.73 -40.97 -6.01
N ALA A 5 4.44 -40.72 -5.89
CA ALA A 5 3.48 -40.93 -6.97
C ALA A 5 3.47 -39.73 -7.93
N ILE A 6 2.92 -39.90 -9.15
CA ILE A 6 2.95 -38.83 -10.17
C ILE A 6 2.24 -37.53 -9.70
N GLY A 7 1.13 -37.65 -8.98
CA GLY A 7 0.39 -36.47 -8.53
C GLY A 7 -0.39 -35.74 -9.63
N LYS A 8 -0.76 -34.48 -9.38
CA LYS A 8 -1.55 -33.63 -10.27
C LYS A 8 -0.77 -32.34 -10.59
N PRO A 9 -0.92 -31.77 -11.82
CA PRO A 9 -0.20 -30.56 -12.21
C PRO A 9 -0.79 -29.26 -11.63
N THR A 10 -1.93 -29.32 -10.97
CA THR A 10 -2.64 -28.16 -10.38
C THR A 10 -3.27 -28.52 -9.05
N PRO A 11 -3.47 -27.53 -8.16
CA PRO A 11 -2.94 -26.14 -8.19
C PRO A 11 -1.44 -26.08 -7.89
N LEU A 12 -0.78 -24.94 -8.18
CA LEU A 12 0.63 -24.72 -7.86
C LEU A 12 0.87 -24.72 -6.34
N GLY A 13 2.06 -25.19 -5.93
CA GLY A 13 2.47 -25.26 -4.53
C GLY A 13 2.22 -26.62 -3.88
N ALA A 14 2.25 -26.66 -2.56
CA ALA A 14 2.06 -27.88 -1.76
C ALA A 14 0.63 -27.93 -1.19
N HIS A 15 -0.12 -28.96 -1.52
CA HIS A 15 -1.52 -29.10 -1.12
C HIS A 15 -1.77 -30.43 -0.40
N TYR A 16 -2.21 -30.35 0.85
CA TYR A 16 -2.59 -31.50 1.66
C TYR A 16 -4.05 -31.88 1.41
N ASP A 17 -4.30 -33.15 1.08
CA ASP A 17 -5.64 -33.68 0.74
C ASP A 17 -6.27 -34.56 1.85
N GLY A 18 -5.64 -34.60 3.04
CA GLY A 18 -6.05 -35.46 4.15
C GLY A 18 -5.30 -36.80 4.21
N GLN A 19 -4.65 -37.24 3.14
CA GLN A 19 -3.92 -38.51 3.06
C GLN A 19 -2.42 -38.30 2.73
N GLY A 20 -2.10 -37.26 1.97
CA GLY A 20 -0.76 -36.93 1.56
C GLY A 20 -0.68 -35.50 1.02
N VAL A 21 0.43 -35.16 0.38
CA VAL A 21 0.67 -33.82 -0.15
C VAL A 21 1.01 -33.90 -1.64
N ASN A 22 0.30 -33.14 -2.44
CA ASN A 22 0.62 -32.92 -3.85
C ASN A 22 1.53 -31.68 -3.94
N PHE A 23 2.69 -31.83 -4.56
CA PHE A 23 3.68 -30.79 -4.81
C PHE A 23 3.72 -30.45 -6.28
N THR A 24 3.67 -29.17 -6.62
CA THR A 24 3.71 -28.70 -8.00
C THR A 24 4.60 -27.46 -8.12
N LEU A 25 5.41 -27.41 -9.17
CA LEU A 25 6.34 -26.33 -9.44
C LEU A 25 6.37 -26.02 -10.94
N PHE A 26 6.22 -24.74 -11.30
CA PHE A 26 6.47 -24.28 -12.67
C PHE A 26 7.97 -24.09 -12.90
N SER A 27 8.51 -24.71 -13.95
CA SER A 27 9.83 -24.39 -14.51
C SER A 27 9.91 -24.90 -15.94
N ALA A 28 9.93 -23.99 -16.91
CA ALA A 28 9.95 -24.31 -18.35
C ALA A 28 11.33 -24.79 -18.83
N HIS A 29 12.40 -24.35 -18.18
CA HIS A 29 13.77 -24.61 -18.63
C HIS A 29 14.52 -25.59 -17.72
N ALA A 30 13.86 -26.14 -16.70
CA ALA A 30 14.45 -27.16 -15.86
C ALA A 30 14.57 -28.48 -16.60
N GLU A 31 15.65 -29.21 -16.37
CA GLU A 31 15.88 -30.57 -16.87
C GLU A 31 15.45 -31.63 -15.86
N ARG A 32 15.46 -31.29 -14.56
CA ARG A 32 15.06 -32.14 -13.44
C ARG A 32 14.74 -31.31 -12.23
N VAL A 33 13.74 -31.70 -11.46
CA VAL A 33 13.36 -31.04 -10.19
C VAL A 33 13.36 -32.08 -9.08
N GLU A 34 14.09 -31.81 -8.01
CA GLU A 34 14.09 -32.60 -6.78
C GLU A 34 13.24 -31.90 -5.72
N LEU A 35 12.25 -32.62 -5.18
CA LEU A 35 11.60 -32.27 -3.92
C LEU A 35 12.51 -32.68 -2.77
N CYS A 36 12.90 -31.74 -1.93
CA CYS A 36 13.70 -31.93 -0.73
C CYS A 36 12.80 -31.84 0.48
N VAL A 37 12.64 -32.92 1.23
CA VAL A 37 11.87 -32.93 2.49
C VAL A 37 12.81 -33.13 3.68
N PHE A 38 12.48 -32.50 4.80
CA PHE A 38 13.32 -32.50 5.99
C PHE A 38 12.60 -33.25 7.12
N ASP A 39 13.27 -34.21 7.72
CA ASP A 39 12.76 -34.93 8.89
C ASP A 39 12.88 -34.09 10.18
N ALA A 40 12.41 -34.66 11.30
CA ALA A 40 12.43 -33.99 12.59
C ALA A 40 13.87 -33.61 13.08
N ASN A 41 14.89 -34.31 12.58
CA ASN A 41 16.29 -34.05 12.89
C ASN A 41 16.93 -33.04 11.94
N GLY A 42 16.17 -32.57 10.93
CA GLY A 42 16.65 -31.65 9.89
C GLY A 42 17.43 -32.33 8.77
N GLN A 43 17.40 -33.68 8.70
CA GLN A 43 18.04 -34.42 7.60
C GLN A 43 17.25 -34.26 6.31
N GLU A 44 17.92 -33.91 5.22
CA GLU A 44 17.37 -33.76 3.89
C GLU A 44 17.17 -35.13 3.20
N HIS A 45 15.98 -35.35 2.68
CA HIS A 45 15.65 -36.49 1.82
C HIS A 45 15.18 -35.96 0.47
N ARG A 46 15.77 -36.42 -0.63
CA ARG A 46 15.54 -35.92 -1.98
C ARG A 46 14.77 -36.91 -2.81
N TYR A 47 13.81 -36.43 -3.58
CA TYR A 47 12.98 -37.22 -4.48
C TYR A 47 12.83 -36.46 -5.80
N ASP A 48 13.12 -37.12 -6.92
CA ASP A 48 12.78 -36.57 -8.23
C ASP A 48 11.27 -36.45 -8.36
N LEU A 49 10.76 -35.31 -8.84
CA LEU A 49 9.34 -35.16 -9.18
C LEU A 49 9.04 -36.00 -10.42
N PRO A 50 8.17 -37.03 -10.31
CA PRO A 50 7.98 -38.01 -11.40
C PRO A 50 7.04 -37.52 -12.50
N GLY A 51 6.20 -36.51 -12.22
CA GLY A 51 5.22 -35.98 -13.16
C GLY A 51 5.76 -34.68 -13.82
N HIS A 52 5.52 -34.58 -15.14
CA HIS A 52 5.85 -33.41 -15.93
C HIS A 52 4.75 -33.19 -16.97
N SER A 53 3.97 -32.14 -16.81
CA SER A 53 2.81 -31.81 -17.66
C SER A 53 2.97 -30.40 -18.22
N GLY A 54 3.36 -30.29 -19.49
CA GLY A 54 3.85 -29.01 -20.01
C GLY A 54 5.08 -28.56 -19.23
N ASP A 55 5.06 -27.35 -18.72
CA ASP A 55 6.16 -26.76 -17.92
C ASP A 55 5.95 -26.94 -16.40
N ILE A 56 5.00 -27.77 -15.97
CA ILE A 56 4.68 -28.03 -14.57
C ILE A 56 5.25 -29.36 -14.13
N TRP A 57 6.13 -29.33 -13.15
CA TRP A 57 6.68 -30.48 -12.45
C TRP A 57 5.80 -30.82 -11.24
N HIS A 58 5.48 -32.11 -11.06
CA HIS A 58 4.57 -32.49 -9.98
C HIS A 58 4.86 -33.90 -9.42
N GLY A 59 4.48 -34.07 -8.17
CA GLY A 59 4.61 -35.36 -7.47
C GLY A 59 3.72 -35.39 -6.23
N TYR A 60 3.28 -36.58 -5.86
CA TYR A 60 2.47 -36.80 -4.68
C TYR A 60 3.23 -37.62 -3.66
N LEU A 61 3.38 -37.10 -2.43
CA LEU A 61 4.02 -37.80 -1.31
C LEU A 61 2.94 -38.37 -0.39
N PRO A 62 2.68 -39.68 -0.44
CA PRO A 62 1.72 -40.34 0.44
C PRO A 62 2.15 -40.20 1.91
N ALA A 63 1.17 -40.13 2.80
CA ALA A 63 1.36 -40.01 4.26
C ALA A 63 2.11 -38.76 4.73
N ALA A 64 2.49 -37.83 3.84
CA ALA A 64 2.99 -36.52 4.25
C ALA A 64 1.88 -35.74 4.98
N ARG A 65 2.25 -34.93 5.97
CA ARG A 65 1.34 -34.23 6.86
C ARG A 65 1.67 -32.74 6.93
N PRO A 66 0.72 -31.89 7.33
CA PRO A 66 1.01 -30.51 7.71
C PRO A 66 2.14 -30.43 8.74
N GLY A 67 2.95 -29.38 8.64
CA GLY A 67 4.19 -29.22 9.41
C GLY A 67 5.43 -29.82 8.72
N LEU A 68 5.27 -30.59 7.65
CA LEU A 68 6.41 -31.06 6.86
C LEU A 68 7.19 -29.89 6.28
N ARG A 69 8.51 -29.87 6.51
CA ARG A 69 9.41 -28.90 5.92
C ARG A 69 9.94 -29.39 4.58
N TYR A 70 9.93 -28.50 3.59
CA TYR A 70 10.35 -28.85 2.24
C TYR A 70 11.00 -27.67 1.50
N GLY A 71 11.57 -27.96 0.36
CA GLY A 71 12.06 -27.03 -0.64
C GLY A 71 12.36 -27.75 -1.93
N TYR A 72 12.94 -27.04 -2.88
CA TYR A 72 13.29 -27.62 -4.19
C TYR A 72 14.77 -27.43 -4.51
N ARG A 73 15.33 -28.40 -5.27
CA ARG A 73 16.57 -28.22 -6.00
C ARG A 73 16.27 -28.41 -7.48
N VAL A 74 16.67 -27.46 -8.29
CA VAL A 74 16.32 -27.44 -9.71
C VAL A 74 17.56 -27.54 -10.56
N HIS A 75 17.58 -28.51 -11.44
CA HIS A 75 18.68 -28.78 -12.38
C HIS A 75 18.32 -28.20 -13.75
N GLY A 76 19.30 -27.62 -14.42
CA GLY A 76 19.18 -27.02 -15.73
C GLY A 76 20.45 -26.30 -16.13
N PRO A 77 20.47 -25.55 -17.24
CA PRO A 77 21.65 -24.88 -17.74
C PRO A 77 22.12 -23.74 -16.81
N TRP A 78 23.44 -23.61 -16.70
CA TRP A 78 24.07 -22.40 -16.18
C TRP A 78 24.64 -21.63 -17.37
N GLN A 79 23.86 -20.71 -17.90
CA GLN A 79 24.18 -19.85 -19.03
C GLN A 79 23.71 -18.42 -18.74
N PRO A 80 24.47 -17.69 -17.86
CA PRO A 80 24.05 -16.36 -17.39
C PRO A 80 23.76 -15.36 -18.50
N ALA A 81 24.55 -15.37 -19.58
CA ALA A 81 24.34 -14.49 -20.74
C ALA A 81 23.01 -14.74 -21.46
N GLU A 82 22.43 -15.94 -21.32
CA GLU A 82 21.12 -16.29 -21.86
C GLU A 82 20.00 -16.20 -20.81
N GLY A 83 20.33 -15.78 -19.59
CA GLY A 83 19.40 -15.65 -18.48
C GLY A 83 19.14 -16.94 -17.70
N HIS A 84 19.88 -18.03 -17.93
CA HIS A 84 19.75 -19.29 -17.22
C HIS A 84 20.71 -19.37 -16.03
N ARG A 85 20.16 -19.64 -14.82
CA ARG A 85 20.92 -19.63 -13.56
C ARG A 85 20.55 -20.80 -12.64
N PHE A 86 20.36 -22.00 -13.20
CA PHE A 86 20.07 -23.19 -12.41
C PHE A 86 21.28 -23.64 -11.62
N ASN A 87 21.11 -23.89 -10.33
CA ASN A 87 22.17 -24.38 -9.46
C ASN A 87 21.61 -25.39 -8.44
N PRO A 88 21.73 -26.71 -8.69
CA PRO A 88 21.13 -27.73 -7.83
C PRO A 88 21.81 -27.84 -6.44
N ALA A 89 22.95 -27.18 -6.22
CA ALA A 89 23.55 -27.08 -4.89
C ALA A 89 22.75 -26.16 -3.96
N LYS A 90 21.86 -25.35 -4.49
CA LYS A 90 21.06 -24.40 -3.71
C LYS A 90 19.64 -24.94 -3.47
N LEU A 91 19.29 -25.03 -2.19
CA LEU A 91 17.90 -25.27 -1.77
C LEU A 91 17.08 -23.98 -1.98
N LEU A 92 15.95 -24.12 -2.66
CA LEU A 92 15.05 -23.01 -3.03
C LEU A 92 13.72 -23.16 -2.31
N ILE A 93 13.09 -22.04 -1.95
CA ILE A 93 11.72 -22.05 -1.48
C ILE A 93 10.74 -22.13 -2.65
N ASP A 94 9.61 -22.77 -2.41
CA ASP A 94 8.46 -22.78 -3.31
C ASP A 94 7.89 -21.36 -3.45
N PRO A 95 7.72 -20.82 -4.67
CA PRO A 95 7.09 -19.52 -4.86
C PRO A 95 5.67 -19.41 -4.27
N CYS A 96 4.96 -20.53 -4.19
CA CYS A 96 3.60 -20.61 -3.65
C CYS A 96 3.57 -21.07 -2.17
N ALA A 97 4.70 -21.04 -1.47
CA ALA A 97 4.76 -21.40 -0.05
C ALA A 97 3.92 -20.45 0.79
N ARG A 98 3.11 -21.00 1.69
CA ARG A 98 2.20 -20.24 2.58
C ARG A 98 2.75 -20.02 3.97
N GLN A 99 3.83 -20.71 4.32
CA GLN A 99 4.57 -20.54 5.55
C GLN A 99 6.04 -20.91 5.32
N ILE A 100 6.93 -20.13 5.90
CA ILE A 100 8.36 -20.34 5.85
C ILE A 100 8.90 -20.60 7.26
N TYR A 101 9.77 -21.58 7.37
CA TYR A 101 10.56 -21.87 8.56
C TYR A 101 11.98 -21.39 8.37
N GLY A 102 12.49 -20.61 9.33
CA GLY A 102 13.83 -20.03 9.29
C GLY A 102 13.81 -18.56 8.90
N GLU A 103 14.98 -17.95 8.90
CA GLU A 103 15.18 -16.52 8.66
C GLU A 103 16.00 -16.29 7.40
N PHE A 104 15.73 -15.19 6.71
CA PHE A 104 16.49 -14.72 5.54
C PHE A 104 17.67 -13.85 6.00
N LYS A 105 18.73 -14.48 6.55
CA LYS A 105 19.94 -13.79 6.96
C LYS A 105 20.97 -13.73 5.83
N ASP A 106 21.65 -12.58 5.69
CA ASP A 106 22.74 -12.43 4.72
C ASP A 106 23.83 -13.46 5.00
N ASN A 107 24.10 -14.28 4.01
CA ASN A 107 25.12 -15.32 4.08
C ASN A 107 25.65 -15.65 2.67
N PRO A 108 26.97 -15.74 2.48
CA PRO A 108 27.56 -16.06 1.18
C PRO A 108 27.06 -17.37 0.55
N LEU A 109 26.60 -18.35 1.36
CA LEU A 109 26.04 -19.60 0.85
C LEU A 109 24.67 -19.42 0.18
N LEU A 110 23.96 -18.30 0.41
CA LEU A 110 22.70 -17.99 -0.24
C LEU A 110 22.88 -17.40 -1.65
N HIS A 111 24.10 -17.14 -2.08
CA HIS A 111 24.39 -16.64 -3.42
C HIS A 111 24.75 -17.78 -4.36
N ALA A 112 24.26 -17.71 -5.61
CA ALA A 112 24.47 -18.78 -6.61
C ALA A 112 25.81 -18.66 -7.36
N GLY A 113 26.50 -17.54 -7.22
CA GLY A 113 27.61 -17.12 -8.07
C GLY A 113 27.17 -16.16 -9.16
N HIS A 114 28.08 -15.41 -9.73
CA HIS A 114 27.81 -14.43 -10.80
C HIS A 114 28.03 -15.05 -12.19
N ASN A 115 29.28 -15.26 -12.59
CA ASN A 115 29.64 -15.88 -13.86
C ASN A 115 29.83 -17.40 -13.72
N GLU A 116 30.40 -17.85 -12.62
CA GLU A 116 30.60 -19.25 -12.30
C GLU A 116 29.63 -19.66 -11.17
N PRO A 117 29.06 -20.87 -11.21
CA PRO A 117 28.13 -21.32 -10.20
C PRO A 117 28.84 -21.65 -8.89
N ASP A 118 28.32 -21.20 -7.78
CA ASP A 118 28.76 -21.58 -6.44
C ASP A 118 28.08 -22.90 -6.02
N TYR A 119 28.81 -24.02 -6.10
CA TYR A 119 28.29 -25.35 -5.78
C TYR A 119 28.30 -25.69 -4.28
N ARG A 120 28.61 -24.75 -3.38
CA ARG A 120 28.50 -24.99 -1.94
C ARG A 120 27.04 -25.16 -1.55
N ASP A 121 26.73 -26.20 -0.78
CA ASP A 121 25.38 -26.48 -0.31
C ASP A 121 24.92 -25.44 0.71
N ASN A 122 23.70 -24.96 0.57
CA ASN A 122 23.09 -23.98 1.47
C ASN A 122 22.01 -24.58 2.38
N ALA A 123 21.67 -25.87 2.28
CA ALA A 123 20.52 -26.46 2.96
C ALA A 123 20.54 -26.29 4.49
N ALA A 124 21.73 -26.24 5.09
CA ALA A 124 21.87 -26.05 6.54
C ALA A 124 21.36 -24.68 7.03
N ILE A 125 21.39 -23.66 6.17
CA ILE A 125 21.06 -22.28 6.53
C ILE A 125 19.87 -21.72 5.76
N ALA A 126 19.54 -22.29 4.60
CA ALA A 126 18.43 -21.81 3.77
C ALA A 126 17.09 -21.99 4.50
N PRO A 127 16.20 -21.02 4.44
CA PRO A 127 14.81 -21.20 4.90
C PRO A 127 14.13 -22.36 4.18
N LYS A 128 13.12 -22.96 4.82
CA LYS A 128 12.33 -24.07 4.28
C LYS A 128 10.85 -23.67 4.23
N CYS A 129 10.15 -24.17 3.24
CA CYS A 129 8.71 -24.11 3.20
C CYS A 129 8.09 -25.07 4.22
N VAL A 130 6.89 -24.75 4.69
CA VAL A 130 6.12 -25.61 5.58
C VAL A 130 4.78 -25.93 4.93
N VAL A 131 4.42 -27.21 4.89
CA VAL A 131 3.09 -27.63 4.47
C VAL A 131 2.06 -27.20 5.51
N VAL A 132 1.07 -26.42 5.08
CA VAL A 132 -0.01 -25.91 5.96
C VAL A 132 -1.36 -26.51 5.59
N VAL A 133 -2.33 -26.39 6.48
CA VAL A 133 -3.73 -26.73 6.23
C VAL A 133 -4.48 -25.46 5.86
N ASP A 134 -5.33 -25.53 4.84
CA ASP A 134 -6.16 -24.40 4.40
C ASP A 134 -7.54 -24.35 5.06
N HIS A 135 -7.75 -25.13 6.08
CA HIS A 135 -9.04 -25.15 6.78
C HIS A 135 -9.04 -24.07 7.87
N TYR A 136 -9.99 -23.12 7.77
CA TYR A 136 -10.27 -22.10 8.78
C TYR A 136 -11.79 -21.93 8.88
N ASP A 137 -12.29 -21.78 10.10
CA ASP A 137 -13.72 -21.57 10.35
C ASP A 137 -14.04 -20.06 10.29
N TRP A 138 -14.53 -19.65 9.13
CA TRP A 138 -14.97 -18.27 8.90
C TRP A 138 -16.33 -17.96 9.54
N GLU A 139 -17.05 -18.97 10.05
CA GLU A 139 -18.40 -18.81 10.61
C GLU A 139 -19.35 -18.13 9.58
N ASP A 140 -19.92 -16.98 9.95
CA ASP A 140 -20.80 -16.15 9.11
C ASP A 140 -20.09 -14.91 8.54
N ASP A 141 -18.76 -14.93 8.44
CA ASP A 141 -17.99 -13.82 7.89
C ASP A 141 -18.41 -13.46 6.47
N ALA A 142 -18.58 -12.18 6.22
CA ALA A 142 -18.89 -11.64 4.91
C ALA A 142 -18.16 -10.30 4.69
N PRO A 143 -17.64 -10.06 3.48
CA PRO A 143 -16.98 -8.78 3.16
C PRO A 143 -17.98 -7.63 3.30
N PRO A 144 -17.57 -6.49 3.89
CA PRO A 144 -18.45 -5.33 4.07
C PRO A 144 -18.95 -4.72 2.76
N ARG A 145 -18.19 -4.82 1.68
CA ARG A 145 -18.51 -4.27 0.33
C ARG A 145 -18.93 -2.81 0.38
N THR A 146 -18.19 -2.02 1.12
CA THR A 146 -18.45 -0.59 1.25
C THR A 146 -18.43 0.09 -0.14
N PRO A 147 -19.48 0.80 -0.55
CA PRO A 147 -19.48 1.53 -1.82
C PRO A 147 -18.31 2.52 -1.89
N TRP A 148 -17.72 2.68 -3.06
CA TRP A 148 -16.58 3.58 -3.26
C TRP A 148 -16.85 5.02 -2.79
N GLY A 149 -18.04 5.56 -3.01
CA GLY A 149 -18.41 6.92 -2.54
C GLY A 149 -18.39 7.06 -1.02
N SER A 150 -18.53 5.94 -0.28
CA SER A 150 -18.49 5.89 1.19
C SER A 150 -17.15 5.44 1.74
N THR A 151 -16.19 5.10 0.88
CA THR A 151 -14.90 4.55 1.29
C THR A 151 -13.98 5.65 1.85
N ILE A 152 -13.43 5.40 3.04
CA ILE A 152 -12.40 6.19 3.71
C ILE A 152 -11.27 5.23 4.03
N ILE A 153 -10.13 5.40 3.38
CA ILE A 153 -8.96 4.52 3.52
C ILE A 153 -8.04 5.05 4.64
N TYR A 154 -7.55 4.14 5.45
CA TYR A 154 -6.54 4.41 6.47
C TYR A 154 -5.33 3.53 6.20
N GLU A 155 -4.25 4.13 5.70
CA GLU A 155 -3.00 3.44 5.40
C GLU A 155 -2.20 3.25 6.68
N ALA A 156 -1.83 2.01 7.03
CA ALA A 156 -1.16 1.70 8.28
C ALA A 156 -0.16 0.55 8.15
N HIS A 157 0.85 0.56 9.01
CA HIS A 157 1.80 -0.54 9.18
C HIS A 157 1.35 -1.45 10.32
N VAL A 158 1.31 -2.77 10.12
CA VAL A 158 0.84 -3.73 11.14
C VAL A 158 1.51 -3.51 12.49
N LYS A 159 2.84 -3.46 12.52
CA LYS A 159 3.60 -3.27 13.77
C LYS A 159 3.49 -1.83 14.28
N GLY A 160 3.77 -0.85 13.43
CA GLY A 160 3.84 0.55 13.82
C GLY A 160 2.54 1.09 14.40
N LEU A 161 1.40 0.61 13.92
CA LEU A 161 0.08 1.07 14.38
C LEU A 161 -0.15 0.79 15.87
N THR A 162 0.23 -0.39 16.36
CA THR A 162 -0.19 -0.85 17.70
C THR A 162 0.95 -1.10 18.69
N TYR A 163 2.20 -1.07 18.25
CA TYR A 163 3.35 -1.49 19.07
C TYR A 163 3.51 -0.69 20.36
N LEU A 164 3.22 0.60 20.34
CA LEU A 164 3.27 1.49 21.51
C LEU A 164 1.87 1.79 22.09
N HIS A 165 0.83 1.07 21.69
CA HIS A 165 -0.53 1.35 22.16
C HIS A 165 -0.71 0.95 23.64
N PRO A 166 -1.03 1.91 24.56
CA PRO A 166 -1.03 1.65 25.99
C PRO A 166 -2.12 0.68 26.46
N GLU A 167 -3.27 0.65 25.78
CA GLU A 167 -4.45 -0.14 26.16
C GLU A 167 -4.51 -1.52 25.50
N ILE A 168 -3.58 -1.84 24.60
CA ILE A 168 -3.47 -3.17 23.99
C ILE A 168 -2.50 -4.01 24.85
N PRO A 169 -2.84 -5.28 25.18
CA PRO A 169 -1.95 -6.17 25.91
C PRO A 169 -0.56 -6.27 25.26
N VAL A 170 0.50 -6.18 26.07
CA VAL A 170 1.88 -6.06 25.57
C VAL A 170 2.31 -7.24 24.69
N GLU A 171 1.79 -8.43 24.98
CA GLU A 171 2.09 -9.69 24.30
C GLU A 171 1.55 -9.77 22.86
N ILE A 172 0.57 -8.91 22.51
CA ILE A 172 -0.01 -8.88 21.16
C ILE A 172 0.27 -7.58 20.41
N ARG A 173 0.92 -6.60 21.05
CA ARG A 173 1.25 -5.31 20.39
C ARG A 173 2.11 -5.53 19.16
N GLY A 174 1.81 -4.81 18.08
CA GLY A 174 2.54 -4.89 16.83
C GLY A 174 2.27 -6.15 16.00
N THR A 175 1.24 -6.92 16.36
CA THR A 175 0.90 -8.17 15.65
C THR A 175 -0.44 -8.07 14.92
N TYR A 176 -0.71 -9.05 14.03
CA TYR A 176 -2.02 -9.20 13.37
C TYR A 176 -3.17 -9.24 14.38
N LYS A 177 -2.97 -9.93 15.50
CA LYS A 177 -3.97 -10.05 16.55
C LYS A 177 -4.36 -8.70 17.16
N ALA A 178 -3.42 -7.75 17.24
CA ALA A 178 -3.69 -6.42 17.74
C ALA A 178 -4.60 -5.60 16.80
N LEU A 179 -4.57 -5.84 15.49
CA LEU A 179 -5.47 -5.18 14.54
C LEU A 179 -6.93 -5.50 14.80
N GLY A 180 -7.23 -6.76 15.17
CA GLY A 180 -8.58 -7.22 15.54
C GLY A 180 -8.96 -6.94 16.98
N HIS A 181 -8.10 -6.32 17.79
CA HIS A 181 -8.40 -6.04 19.20
C HIS A 181 -9.50 -4.97 19.33
N PRO A 182 -10.48 -5.13 20.25
CA PRO A 182 -11.60 -4.21 20.38
C PRO A 182 -11.22 -2.73 20.53
N VAL A 183 -10.11 -2.43 21.21
CA VAL A 183 -9.60 -1.07 21.36
C VAL A 183 -9.29 -0.44 20.01
N MET A 184 -8.57 -1.16 19.13
CA MET A 184 -8.21 -0.68 17.81
C MET A 184 -9.44 -0.57 16.90
N ILE A 185 -10.31 -1.57 16.90
CA ILE A 185 -11.57 -1.54 16.13
C ILE A 185 -12.44 -0.36 16.55
N ASN A 186 -12.60 -0.10 17.84
CA ASN A 186 -13.39 1.03 18.35
C ASN A 186 -12.76 2.36 17.92
N TYR A 187 -11.44 2.47 17.97
CA TYR A 187 -10.73 3.66 17.48
C TYR A 187 -11.03 3.94 16.00
N LEU A 188 -10.84 2.95 15.13
CA LEU A 188 -11.09 3.08 13.69
C LEU A 188 -12.56 3.44 13.39
N LYS A 189 -13.50 2.86 14.14
CA LYS A 189 -14.94 3.19 14.02
C LYS A 189 -15.24 4.63 14.45
N GLN A 190 -14.68 5.06 15.58
CA GLN A 190 -14.87 6.43 16.08
C GLN A 190 -14.27 7.46 15.12
N LEU A 191 -13.12 7.17 14.54
CA LEU A 191 -12.51 7.99 13.51
C LEU A 191 -13.37 8.02 12.23
N GLY A 192 -14.12 6.96 11.96
CA GLY A 192 -15.03 6.85 10.81
C GLY A 192 -14.43 6.14 9.59
N ILE A 193 -13.33 5.39 9.80
CA ILE A 193 -12.63 4.61 8.77
C ILE A 193 -13.53 3.45 8.28
N THR A 194 -13.47 3.18 6.98
CA THR A 194 -14.20 2.07 6.36
C THR A 194 -13.30 1.04 5.69
N ALA A 195 -12.05 1.36 5.44
CA ALA A 195 -11.06 0.45 4.87
C ALA A 195 -9.69 0.66 5.52
N LEU A 196 -9.11 -0.40 6.05
CA LEU A 196 -7.75 -0.44 6.57
C LEU A 196 -6.82 -0.96 5.46
N GLU A 197 -5.96 -0.10 4.93
CA GLU A 197 -4.92 -0.48 3.98
C GLU A 197 -3.63 -0.76 4.74
N LEU A 198 -3.15 -2.00 4.64
CA LEU A 198 -1.96 -2.46 5.35
C LEU A 198 -0.74 -2.44 4.42
N LEU A 199 0.36 -1.82 4.86
CA LEU A 199 1.66 -2.00 4.23
C LEU A 199 1.97 -3.50 4.11
N PRO A 200 2.93 -3.91 3.24
CA PRO A 200 3.11 -5.31 2.90
C PRO A 200 3.12 -6.26 4.08
N VAL A 201 2.22 -7.24 4.06
CA VAL A 201 2.11 -8.32 5.05
C VAL A 201 2.72 -9.63 4.53
N ALA A 202 2.97 -9.75 3.23
CA ALA A 202 3.67 -10.88 2.65
C ALA A 202 5.11 -10.95 3.19
N GLN A 203 5.65 -12.15 3.31
CA GLN A 203 6.97 -12.33 3.87
C GLN A 203 8.05 -11.68 3.00
N PHE A 204 8.82 -10.81 3.61
CA PHE A 204 9.93 -10.08 3.00
C PHE A 204 11.25 -10.36 3.72
N ALA A 205 12.34 -9.98 3.09
CA ALA A 205 13.69 -10.04 3.67
C ALA A 205 14.27 -8.63 3.81
N SER A 206 15.07 -8.42 4.86
CA SER A 206 15.92 -7.23 4.91
C SER A 206 17.09 -7.37 3.95
N GLU A 207 17.41 -6.31 3.23
CA GLU A 207 18.52 -6.28 2.29
C GLU A 207 19.84 -6.54 3.01
N PRO A 208 20.79 -7.24 2.36
CA PRO A 208 22.10 -7.51 2.94
C PRO A 208 22.82 -6.26 3.48
N ARG A 209 22.66 -5.13 2.79
CA ARG A 209 23.21 -3.84 3.23
C ARG A 209 22.64 -3.41 4.59
N LEU A 210 21.33 -3.46 4.75
CA LEU A 210 20.66 -3.11 6.01
C LEU A 210 21.10 -4.02 7.15
N GLN A 211 21.14 -5.33 6.91
CA GLN A 211 21.55 -6.32 7.92
C GLN A 211 22.98 -6.04 8.41
N ARG A 212 23.94 -5.73 7.50
CA ARG A 212 25.32 -5.37 7.87
C ARG A 212 25.41 -4.08 8.68
N MET A 213 24.44 -3.18 8.54
CA MET A 213 24.34 -1.92 9.30
C MET A 213 23.56 -2.06 10.61
N GLY A 214 23.03 -3.24 10.92
CA GLY A 214 22.15 -3.47 12.07
C GLY A 214 20.77 -2.83 11.92
N LEU A 215 20.38 -2.53 10.69
CA LEU A 215 19.04 -2.06 10.33
C LEU A 215 18.19 -3.22 9.77
N SER A 216 16.90 -3.01 9.67
CA SER A 216 15.97 -3.97 9.05
C SER A 216 15.03 -3.25 8.10
N ASN A 217 14.57 -3.93 7.07
CA ASN A 217 13.46 -3.43 6.25
C ASN A 217 12.20 -3.39 7.12
N TYR A 218 11.60 -2.21 7.26
CA TYR A 218 10.41 -2.00 8.06
C TYR A 218 9.14 -1.98 7.21
N TRP A 219 9.18 -1.35 6.04
CA TRP A 219 7.99 -1.24 5.19
C TRP A 219 7.54 -2.55 4.56
N GLY A 220 8.50 -3.43 4.22
CA GLY A 220 8.19 -4.73 3.63
C GLY A 220 8.22 -4.78 2.10
N TYR A 221 8.66 -3.74 1.40
CA TYR A 221 8.75 -3.72 -0.08
C TYR A 221 9.99 -4.46 -0.59
N ASN A 222 10.24 -5.66 -0.08
CA ASN A 222 11.30 -6.56 -0.52
C ASN A 222 10.85 -8.02 -0.40
N PRO A 223 9.84 -8.46 -1.19
CA PRO A 223 9.13 -9.72 -0.98
C PRO A 223 9.97 -10.93 -1.34
N VAL A 224 9.79 -11.99 -0.56
CA VAL A 224 10.42 -13.30 -0.78
C VAL A 224 9.38 -14.37 -1.05
N ALA A 225 8.32 -14.43 -0.25
CA ALA A 225 7.25 -15.41 -0.34
C ALA A 225 5.89 -14.70 -0.35
N MET A 226 5.33 -14.53 -1.54
CA MET A 226 4.15 -13.67 -1.74
C MET A 226 2.84 -14.27 -1.22
N PHE A 227 2.80 -15.58 -0.92
CA PHE A 227 1.66 -16.28 -0.32
C PHE A 227 1.80 -16.47 1.19
N ALA A 228 2.96 -16.18 1.78
CA ALA A 228 3.22 -16.38 3.21
C ALA A 228 3.12 -15.05 3.95
N LEU A 229 2.56 -15.07 5.14
CA LEU A 229 2.56 -13.92 6.03
C LEU A 229 3.94 -13.69 6.67
N HIS A 230 4.28 -12.42 6.88
CA HIS A 230 5.52 -12.07 7.57
C HIS A 230 5.43 -12.48 9.06
N PRO A 231 6.27 -13.40 9.53
CA PRO A 231 6.10 -14.03 10.83
C PRO A 231 6.37 -13.10 12.02
N ALA A 232 7.14 -12.02 11.82
CA ALA A 232 7.41 -11.05 12.88
C ALA A 232 6.17 -10.21 13.28
N TYR A 233 5.09 -10.28 12.51
CA TYR A 233 3.81 -9.63 12.82
C TYR A 233 2.81 -10.60 13.47
N ALA A 234 3.24 -11.76 13.91
CA ALA A 234 2.40 -12.72 14.64
C ALA A 234 2.92 -12.94 16.06
N CYS A 235 2.07 -13.43 16.96
CA CYS A 235 2.48 -13.88 18.28
C CYS A 235 3.38 -15.12 18.20
N SER A 236 3.12 -15.99 17.20
CA SER A 236 4.04 -17.06 16.80
C SER A 236 3.97 -17.29 15.29
N PRO A 237 5.07 -17.72 14.65
CA PRO A 237 5.08 -18.01 13.21
C PRO A 237 4.03 -19.05 12.79
N GLU A 238 3.74 -20.02 13.63
CA GLU A 238 2.80 -21.10 13.37
C GLU A 238 1.34 -20.64 13.38
N THR A 239 1.02 -19.57 14.10
CA THR A 239 -0.35 -19.03 14.23
C THR A 239 -0.60 -17.81 13.33
N ALA A 240 0.41 -17.34 12.58
CA ALA A 240 0.34 -16.09 11.81
C ALA A 240 -0.90 -16.03 10.90
N LEU A 241 -1.20 -17.12 10.19
CA LEU A 241 -2.31 -17.16 9.24
C LEU A 241 -3.67 -17.07 9.95
N ASP A 242 -3.84 -17.78 11.08
CA ASP A 242 -5.09 -17.75 11.84
C ASP A 242 -5.26 -16.41 12.56
N GLU A 243 -4.18 -15.84 13.13
CA GLU A 243 -4.21 -14.50 13.74
C GLU A 243 -4.63 -13.43 12.73
N PHE A 244 -4.13 -13.51 11.49
CA PHE A 244 -4.50 -12.59 10.41
C PHE A 244 -5.97 -12.75 10.01
N ARG A 245 -6.45 -14.00 9.84
CA ARG A 245 -7.85 -14.30 9.54
C ARG A 245 -8.80 -13.85 10.67
N ASP A 246 -8.42 -14.08 11.93
CA ASP A 246 -9.17 -13.59 13.09
C ASP A 246 -9.31 -12.07 13.09
N ALA A 247 -8.23 -11.36 12.75
CA ALA A 247 -8.24 -9.91 12.64
C ALA A 247 -9.17 -9.42 11.52
N ILE A 248 -9.13 -10.05 10.34
CA ILE A 248 -10.01 -9.72 9.21
C ILE A 248 -11.47 -9.97 9.61
N LYS A 249 -11.79 -11.13 10.17
CA LYS A 249 -13.15 -11.45 10.64
C LYS A 249 -13.67 -10.41 11.64
N ALA A 250 -12.82 -9.97 12.59
CA ALA A 250 -13.18 -8.95 13.56
C ALA A 250 -13.41 -7.57 12.92
N LEU A 251 -12.57 -7.18 11.94
CA LEU A 251 -12.71 -5.94 11.18
C LEU A 251 -13.97 -5.95 10.30
N HIS A 252 -14.25 -7.04 9.59
CA HIS A 252 -15.48 -7.22 8.81
C HIS A 252 -16.73 -7.08 9.68
N LYS A 253 -16.75 -7.70 10.83
CA LYS A 253 -17.87 -7.56 11.80
C LYS A 253 -18.10 -6.12 12.24
N ALA A 254 -17.05 -5.30 12.20
CA ALA A 254 -17.13 -3.87 12.49
C ALA A 254 -17.48 -3.00 11.26
N GLY A 255 -17.61 -3.60 10.07
CA GLY A 255 -17.87 -2.91 8.81
C GLY A 255 -16.62 -2.27 8.21
N ILE A 256 -15.42 -2.78 8.52
CA ILE A 256 -14.14 -2.28 8.04
C ILE A 256 -13.54 -3.29 7.06
N GLU A 257 -13.29 -2.85 5.83
CA GLU A 257 -12.59 -3.64 4.80
C GLU A 257 -11.09 -3.67 5.06
N VAL A 258 -10.42 -4.71 4.56
CA VAL A 258 -8.96 -4.84 4.60
C VAL A 258 -8.40 -4.84 3.19
N ILE A 259 -7.53 -3.88 2.90
CA ILE A 259 -6.81 -3.75 1.63
C ILE A 259 -5.34 -4.08 1.89
N LEU A 260 -4.74 -4.93 1.07
CA LEU A 260 -3.31 -5.24 1.18
C LEU A 260 -2.50 -4.46 0.17
N ASP A 261 -1.45 -3.82 0.66
CA ASP A 261 -0.37 -3.36 -0.21
C ASP A 261 0.45 -4.58 -0.67
N ILE A 262 0.46 -4.82 -1.97
CA ILE A 262 1.06 -6.01 -2.55
C ILE A 262 2.16 -5.66 -3.56
N VAL A 263 3.29 -6.34 -3.41
CA VAL A 263 4.48 -6.13 -4.24
C VAL A 263 4.61 -7.28 -5.24
N LEU A 264 4.12 -7.09 -6.46
CA LEU A 264 4.23 -8.07 -7.56
C LEU A 264 5.27 -7.68 -8.60
N ASN A 265 5.93 -6.54 -8.43
CA ASN A 265 6.79 -5.95 -9.46
C ASN A 265 8.25 -6.40 -9.37
N HIS A 266 8.73 -6.85 -8.21
CA HIS A 266 10.11 -7.33 -8.00
C HIS A 266 10.18 -8.34 -6.86
N SER A 267 11.36 -8.88 -6.61
CA SER A 267 11.63 -9.79 -5.49
C SER A 267 12.88 -9.39 -4.71
N ALA A 268 13.02 -9.95 -3.50
CA ALA A 268 14.18 -9.77 -2.63
C ALA A 268 15.48 -10.43 -3.16
N GLU A 269 15.43 -11.04 -4.32
CA GLU A 269 16.64 -11.59 -4.97
C GLU A 269 17.54 -10.50 -5.56
N LEU A 270 17.08 -9.22 -5.58
CA LEU A 270 17.84 -8.03 -5.96
C LEU A 270 18.42 -8.13 -7.40
N ASP A 271 19.63 -7.60 -7.62
CA ASP A 271 20.39 -7.73 -8.86
C ASP A 271 21.07 -9.10 -9.00
N LEU A 272 21.93 -9.25 -9.99
CA LEU A 272 22.63 -10.53 -10.27
C LEU A 272 23.56 -10.98 -9.13
N ASP A 273 24.03 -10.07 -8.30
CA ASP A 273 24.88 -10.36 -7.14
C ASP A 273 24.06 -10.60 -5.87
N GLY A 274 22.73 -10.46 -5.95
CA GLY A 274 21.79 -10.70 -4.85
C GLY A 274 21.67 -12.17 -4.46
N PRO A 275 20.97 -12.42 -3.34
CA PRO A 275 20.79 -13.78 -2.85
C PRO A 275 19.85 -14.59 -3.77
N LEU A 276 20.00 -15.91 -3.73
CA LEU A 276 19.15 -16.86 -4.42
C LEU A 276 18.19 -17.50 -3.41
N PHE A 277 16.92 -17.18 -3.51
CA PHE A 277 15.91 -17.72 -2.59
C PHE A 277 14.90 -18.64 -3.28
N SER A 278 14.46 -18.29 -4.49
CA SER A 278 13.31 -18.90 -5.13
C SER A 278 13.36 -18.75 -6.66
N LEU A 279 12.68 -17.74 -7.20
CA LEU A 279 12.34 -17.55 -8.62
C LEU A 279 13.54 -17.64 -9.56
N ARG A 280 14.66 -17.01 -9.18
CA ARG A 280 15.90 -17.01 -9.97
C ARG A 280 16.46 -18.41 -10.17
N GLY A 281 16.44 -19.23 -9.13
CA GLY A 281 16.96 -20.61 -9.20
C GLY A 281 15.97 -21.59 -9.79
N ILE A 282 14.68 -21.25 -9.75
CA ILE A 282 13.59 -22.09 -10.30
C ILE A 282 13.49 -21.93 -11.81
N ASP A 283 13.40 -20.69 -12.30
CA ASP A 283 13.41 -20.36 -13.73
C ASP A 283 13.62 -18.87 -13.95
N ASN A 284 14.85 -18.41 -13.87
CA ASN A 284 15.19 -16.99 -13.98
C ASN A 284 14.63 -16.33 -15.25
N ARG A 285 14.75 -17.03 -16.37
CA ARG A 285 14.37 -16.51 -17.69
C ARG A 285 12.86 -16.30 -17.84
N SER A 286 12.04 -17.11 -17.20
CA SER A 286 10.59 -16.99 -17.25
C SER A 286 10.05 -15.95 -16.27
N TYR A 287 10.60 -15.90 -15.05
CA TYR A 287 10.07 -15.03 -13.99
C TYR A 287 10.48 -13.57 -14.12
N TYR A 288 11.63 -13.26 -14.73
CA TYR A 288 12.17 -11.90 -14.76
C TYR A 288 12.25 -11.33 -16.18
N TRP A 289 12.19 -10.02 -16.28
CA TRP A 289 12.55 -9.30 -17.48
C TRP A 289 14.07 -9.29 -17.64
N ILE A 290 14.58 -10.05 -18.63
CA ILE A 290 16.01 -10.23 -18.92
C ILE A 290 16.40 -9.43 -20.14
N ARG A 291 17.51 -8.70 -20.05
CA ARG A 291 18.15 -7.97 -21.16
C ARG A 291 18.94 -8.94 -22.06
N GLU A 292 19.35 -8.46 -23.21
CA GLU A 292 20.15 -9.25 -24.18
C GLU A 292 21.51 -9.71 -23.62
N ASP A 293 22.05 -8.99 -22.63
CA ASP A 293 23.31 -9.34 -21.94
C ASP A 293 23.13 -10.30 -20.75
N GLY A 294 21.91 -10.76 -20.50
CA GLY A 294 21.56 -11.66 -19.39
C GLY A 294 21.31 -10.97 -18.05
N ASP A 295 21.43 -9.63 -17.99
CA ASP A 295 21.11 -8.83 -16.80
C ASP A 295 19.62 -8.50 -16.75
N TYR A 296 19.15 -7.94 -15.64
CA TYR A 296 17.75 -7.58 -15.45
C TYR A 296 17.40 -6.20 -16.00
N HIS A 297 16.18 -6.06 -16.52
CA HIS A 297 15.54 -4.76 -16.56
C HIS A 297 15.21 -4.34 -15.13
N ASN A 298 15.79 -3.24 -14.67
CA ASN A 298 15.59 -2.71 -13.32
C ASN A 298 14.61 -1.51 -13.35
N TRP A 299 13.35 -1.76 -13.76
CA TRP A 299 12.32 -0.73 -13.81
C TRP A 299 11.75 -0.38 -12.42
N THR A 300 12.11 -1.16 -11.43
CA THR A 300 11.63 -1.01 -10.05
C THR A 300 12.61 -0.26 -9.14
N GLY A 301 13.87 -0.16 -9.53
CA GLY A 301 14.94 0.36 -8.67
C GLY A 301 15.45 -0.63 -7.63
N CYS A 302 14.87 -1.84 -7.58
CA CYS A 302 15.21 -2.87 -6.58
C CYS A 302 16.13 -3.97 -7.14
N GLY A 303 16.69 -3.77 -8.34
CA GLY A 303 17.66 -4.67 -8.96
C GLY A 303 17.07 -5.63 -9.99
N ASN A 304 15.78 -5.94 -9.91
CA ASN A 304 15.09 -6.82 -10.87
C ASN A 304 13.67 -6.32 -11.15
N THR A 305 13.04 -6.90 -12.17
CA THR A 305 11.62 -6.68 -12.49
C THR A 305 11.00 -8.00 -12.89
N LEU A 306 9.88 -8.37 -12.25
CA LEU A 306 9.12 -9.57 -12.61
C LEU A 306 8.43 -9.40 -13.98
N ASN A 307 8.45 -10.45 -14.78
CA ASN A 307 7.84 -10.46 -16.12
C ASN A 307 6.34 -10.80 -16.04
N LEU A 308 5.53 -9.82 -15.65
CA LEU A 308 4.07 -9.95 -15.53
C LEU A 308 3.34 -9.97 -16.89
N SER A 309 4.09 -10.13 -18.00
CA SER A 309 3.51 -10.45 -19.32
C SER A 309 3.74 -11.91 -19.74
N HIS A 310 4.60 -12.65 -19.03
CA HIS A 310 4.80 -14.10 -19.27
C HIS A 310 3.59 -14.89 -18.72
N PRO A 311 2.95 -15.78 -19.51
CA PRO A 311 1.71 -16.46 -19.11
C PRO A 311 1.79 -17.15 -17.75
N ALA A 312 2.85 -17.92 -17.49
CA ALA A 312 3.01 -18.62 -16.22
C ALA A 312 3.20 -17.66 -15.01
N VAL A 313 3.81 -16.48 -15.22
CA VAL A 313 3.97 -15.47 -14.18
C VAL A 313 2.64 -14.73 -13.94
N VAL A 314 1.83 -14.54 -14.99
CA VAL A 314 0.46 -14.03 -14.87
C VAL A 314 -0.41 -15.00 -14.07
N ASP A 315 -0.31 -16.31 -14.35
CA ASP A 315 -1.03 -17.35 -13.61
C ASP A 315 -0.60 -17.38 -12.13
N TYR A 316 0.71 -17.29 -11.87
CA TYR A 316 1.27 -17.20 -10.52
C TYR A 316 0.76 -15.97 -9.76
N ALA A 317 0.82 -14.78 -10.37
CA ALA A 317 0.34 -13.53 -9.77
C ALA A 317 -1.18 -13.58 -9.52
N SER A 318 -1.96 -14.09 -10.48
CA SER A 318 -3.40 -14.25 -10.34
C SER A 318 -3.77 -15.24 -9.23
N ALA A 319 -3.03 -16.36 -9.12
CA ALA A 319 -3.20 -17.31 -8.03
C ALA A 319 -2.89 -16.71 -6.66
N CYS A 320 -1.85 -15.87 -6.58
CA CYS A 320 -1.50 -15.14 -5.37
C CYS A 320 -2.64 -14.20 -4.93
N LEU A 321 -3.14 -13.37 -5.84
CA LEU A 321 -4.24 -12.45 -5.54
C LEU A 321 -5.51 -13.20 -5.13
N ARG A 322 -5.86 -14.28 -5.84
CA ARG A 322 -7.00 -15.12 -5.48
C ARG A 322 -6.84 -15.75 -4.10
N TYR A 323 -5.65 -16.24 -3.76
CA TYR A 323 -5.38 -16.79 -2.44
C TYR A 323 -5.69 -15.79 -1.32
N TRP A 324 -5.23 -14.55 -1.44
CA TRP A 324 -5.52 -13.52 -0.44
C TRP A 324 -7.02 -13.20 -0.33
N VAL A 325 -7.77 -13.22 -1.44
CA VAL A 325 -9.21 -12.99 -1.42
C VAL A 325 -9.99 -14.22 -0.97
N GLU A 326 -9.74 -15.40 -1.56
CA GLU A 326 -10.56 -16.60 -1.34
C GLU A 326 -10.22 -17.30 -0.01
N THR A 327 -8.95 -17.24 0.42
CA THR A 327 -8.46 -17.95 1.61
C THR A 327 -8.30 -17.04 2.82
N CYS A 328 -7.99 -15.77 2.61
CA CYS A 328 -7.77 -14.80 3.67
C CYS A 328 -8.86 -13.73 3.77
N HIS A 329 -9.85 -13.73 2.85
CA HIS A 329 -10.98 -12.78 2.83
C HIS A 329 -10.58 -11.31 2.75
N VAL A 330 -9.46 -10.96 2.12
CA VAL A 330 -9.13 -9.55 1.90
C VAL A 330 -10.07 -8.90 0.87
N ASP A 331 -10.35 -7.61 1.03
CA ASP A 331 -11.34 -6.87 0.25
C ASP A 331 -10.74 -6.11 -0.93
N GLY A 332 -9.42 -6.08 -1.04
CA GLY A 332 -8.75 -5.39 -2.13
C GLY A 332 -7.25 -5.35 -2.02
N PHE A 333 -6.66 -4.68 -3.00
CA PHE A 333 -5.21 -4.52 -3.10
C PHE A 333 -4.82 -3.10 -3.50
N ARG A 334 -3.73 -2.61 -2.92
CA ARG A 334 -2.92 -1.53 -3.48
C ARG A 334 -1.68 -2.16 -4.09
N PHE A 335 -1.44 -1.94 -5.36
CA PHE A 335 -0.32 -2.50 -6.10
C PHE A 335 0.84 -1.51 -6.11
N ASP A 336 1.94 -1.92 -5.48
CA ASP A 336 3.21 -1.21 -5.50
C ASP A 336 3.77 -1.15 -6.93
N LEU A 337 4.28 0.04 -7.35
CA LEU A 337 4.81 0.27 -8.69
C LEU A 337 3.97 -0.39 -9.81
N ALA A 338 2.66 -0.13 -9.77
CA ALA A 338 1.69 -0.87 -10.58
C ALA A 338 1.87 -0.70 -12.10
N ALA A 339 2.61 0.32 -12.57
CA ALA A 339 2.93 0.46 -13.98
C ALA A 339 3.67 -0.77 -14.54
N VAL A 340 4.43 -1.49 -13.71
CA VAL A 340 5.09 -2.76 -14.10
C VAL A 340 4.08 -3.81 -14.54
N MET A 341 2.86 -3.84 -13.96
CA MET A 341 1.82 -4.79 -14.34
C MET A 341 1.36 -4.63 -15.79
N GLY A 342 1.49 -3.43 -16.32
CA GLY A 342 1.10 -3.09 -17.70
C GLY A 342 2.23 -3.18 -18.72
N ARG A 343 3.46 -3.47 -18.31
CA ARG A 343 4.61 -3.49 -19.23
C ARG A 343 4.64 -4.74 -20.11
N THR A 344 4.84 -4.51 -21.47
CA THR A 344 4.88 -5.56 -22.50
C THR A 344 5.89 -5.34 -23.64
N PRO A 345 7.05 -4.71 -23.57
CA PRO A 345 7.71 -3.99 -22.46
C PRO A 345 7.20 -2.56 -22.20
N GLU A 346 6.47 -1.95 -23.12
CA GLU A 346 5.81 -0.68 -22.93
C GLU A 346 4.48 -0.86 -22.19
N PHE A 347 4.02 0.18 -21.49
CA PHE A 347 2.77 0.11 -20.75
C PHE A 347 1.56 -0.03 -21.67
N ARG A 348 0.67 -0.98 -21.37
CA ARG A 348 -0.60 -1.23 -22.06
C ARG A 348 -1.74 -1.49 -21.07
N GLN A 349 -2.90 -0.90 -21.33
CA GLN A 349 -4.12 -1.13 -20.52
C GLN A 349 -4.69 -2.55 -20.69
N ASP A 350 -4.39 -3.21 -21.78
CA ASP A 350 -4.79 -4.58 -22.10
C ASP A 350 -3.68 -5.62 -21.86
N ALA A 351 -2.70 -5.26 -21.03
CA ALA A 351 -1.62 -6.17 -20.64
C ALA A 351 -2.18 -7.46 -20.01
N PRO A 352 -1.48 -8.59 -20.15
CA PRO A 352 -1.99 -9.91 -19.77
C PRO A 352 -2.50 -9.99 -18.33
N LEU A 353 -1.80 -9.41 -17.36
CA LEU A 353 -2.23 -9.45 -15.96
C LEU A 353 -3.49 -8.60 -15.72
N PHE A 354 -3.61 -7.42 -16.33
CA PHE A 354 -4.84 -6.62 -16.24
C PHE A 354 -6.03 -7.37 -16.82
N THR A 355 -5.85 -8.03 -17.97
CA THR A 355 -6.87 -8.85 -18.61
C THR A 355 -7.27 -10.05 -17.72
N ALA A 356 -6.29 -10.72 -17.11
CA ALA A 356 -6.55 -11.83 -16.21
C ALA A 356 -7.35 -11.40 -14.97
N ILE A 357 -7.01 -10.26 -14.34
CA ILE A 357 -7.74 -9.70 -13.20
C ILE A 357 -9.17 -9.32 -13.61
N GLN A 358 -9.34 -8.64 -14.73
CA GLN A 358 -10.65 -8.21 -15.22
C GLN A 358 -11.59 -9.37 -15.50
N ASN A 359 -11.07 -10.47 -16.05
CA ASN A 359 -11.84 -11.65 -16.40
C ASN A 359 -12.04 -12.64 -15.22
N CYS A 360 -11.35 -12.42 -14.10
CA CYS A 360 -11.50 -13.25 -12.93
C CYS A 360 -12.74 -12.81 -12.11
N PRO A 361 -13.74 -13.70 -11.92
CA PRO A 361 -14.97 -13.35 -11.21
C PRO A 361 -14.76 -13.01 -9.73
N VAL A 362 -13.62 -13.39 -9.16
CA VAL A 362 -13.23 -13.06 -7.79
C VAL A 362 -12.53 -11.69 -7.76
N LEU A 363 -11.48 -11.53 -8.56
CA LEU A 363 -10.62 -10.33 -8.52
C LEU A 363 -11.30 -9.09 -9.07
N SER A 364 -12.25 -9.24 -10.00
CA SER A 364 -13.02 -8.12 -10.54
C SER A 364 -14.03 -7.51 -9.55
N GLN A 365 -14.26 -8.15 -8.40
CA GLN A 365 -15.22 -7.70 -7.38
C GLN A 365 -14.58 -7.01 -6.17
N VAL A 366 -13.27 -7.02 -6.05
CA VAL A 366 -12.55 -6.40 -4.93
C VAL A 366 -12.03 -5.01 -5.32
N LYS A 367 -11.65 -4.21 -4.33
CA LYS A 367 -11.05 -2.90 -4.57
C LYS A 367 -9.64 -3.04 -5.12
N LEU A 368 -9.35 -2.41 -6.25
CA LEU A 368 -8.05 -2.42 -6.90
C LEU A 368 -7.53 -0.99 -6.99
N ILE A 369 -6.39 -0.74 -6.37
CA ILE A 369 -5.74 0.56 -6.30
C ILE A 369 -4.34 0.44 -6.88
N ALA A 370 -4.00 1.28 -7.84
CA ALA A 370 -2.67 1.33 -8.41
C ALA A 370 -1.85 2.47 -7.81
N GLU A 371 -0.59 2.18 -7.49
CA GLU A 371 0.45 3.20 -7.51
C GLU A 371 0.84 3.40 -8.97
N PRO A 372 0.44 4.50 -9.63
CA PRO A 372 0.37 4.53 -11.09
C PRO A 372 1.69 4.97 -11.74
N TRP A 373 2.83 4.50 -11.25
CA TRP A 373 4.15 4.76 -11.81
C TRP A 373 5.14 3.62 -11.56
N ASP A 374 6.27 3.69 -12.25
CA ASP A 374 7.55 3.06 -11.95
C ASP A 374 8.68 4.03 -12.31
N ILE A 375 9.94 3.65 -12.09
CA ILE A 375 11.07 4.57 -12.25
C ILE A 375 11.65 4.62 -13.68
N ALA A 376 11.18 3.78 -14.59
CA ALA A 376 11.74 3.69 -15.94
C ALA A 376 11.07 4.67 -16.91
N PRO A 377 11.67 4.90 -18.10
CA PRO A 377 11.04 5.67 -19.15
C PRO A 377 9.64 5.15 -19.50
N GLY A 378 8.67 6.07 -19.61
CA GLY A 378 7.27 5.73 -19.82
C GLY A 378 6.58 5.10 -18.61
N GLY A 379 7.19 5.16 -17.41
CA GLY A 379 6.64 4.55 -16.20
C GLY A 379 5.55 5.37 -15.52
N TYR A 380 5.47 6.68 -15.74
CA TYR A 380 4.43 7.52 -15.14
C TYR A 380 3.11 7.37 -15.92
N GLN A 381 2.10 6.74 -15.29
CA GLN A 381 0.86 6.30 -15.94
C GLN A 381 -0.42 6.78 -15.25
N VAL A 382 -0.34 7.87 -14.49
CA VAL A 382 -1.52 8.45 -13.83
C VAL A 382 -2.62 8.76 -14.85
N GLY A 383 -3.83 8.24 -14.62
CA GLY A 383 -4.99 8.36 -15.51
C GLY A 383 -5.04 7.30 -16.63
N ASN A 384 -4.04 6.44 -16.76
CA ASN A 384 -3.93 5.49 -17.86
C ASN A 384 -4.23 4.01 -17.49
N PHE A 385 -4.59 3.73 -16.25
CA PHE A 385 -4.95 2.36 -15.84
C PHE A 385 -6.33 1.93 -16.37
N PRO A 386 -6.59 0.62 -16.46
CA PRO A 386 -7.92 0.11 -16.84
C PRO A 386 -9.02 0.65 -15.90
N PRO A 387 -10.27 0.80 -16.39
CA PRO A 387 -11.38 1.40 -15.61
C PRO A 387 -11.67 0.74 -14.25
N LEU A 388 -11.29 -0.53 -14.09
CA LEU A 388 -11.47 -1.30 -12.85
C LEU A 388 -10.56 -0.79 -11.70
N PHE A 389 -9.47 -0.08 -12.02
CA PHE A 389 -8.50 0.40 -11.04
C PHE A 389 -8.82 1.83 -10.62
N ALA A 390 -8.75 2.08 -9.32
CA ALA A 390 -8.50 3.40 -8.76
C ALA A 390 -6.97 3.65 -8.72
N GLU A 391 -6.56 4.90 -8.62
CA GLU A 391 -5.15 5.27 -8.68
C GLU A 391 -4.80 6.30 -7.60
N TRP A 392 -3.65 6.17 -6.98
CA TRP A 392 -3.08 7.23 -6.16
C TRP A 392 -2.94 8.52 -6.98
N ASN A 393 -3.49 9.61 -6.46
CA ASN A 393 -3.57 10.88 -7.14
C ASN A 393 -2.50 11.85 -6.60
N ASP A 394 -1.29 11.78 -7.15
CA ASP A 394 -0.20 12.67 -6.80
C ASP A 394 -0.47 14.12 -7.21
N HIS A 395 -1.26 14.35 -8.27
CA HIS A 395 -1.72 15.69 -8.64
C HIS A 395 -2.51 16.35 -7.52
N PHE A 396 -3.35 15.58 -6.81
CA PHE A 396 -4.08 16.11 -5.65
C PHE A 396 -3.14 16.45 -4.50
N ARG A 397 -2.22 15.53 -4.16
CA ARG A 397 -1.22 15.72 -3.10
C ARG A 397 -0.43 16.99 -3.32
N ASP A 398 0.15 17.13 -4.49
CA ASP A 398 1.03 18.25 -4.80
C ASP A 398 0.26 19.57 -4.88
N ALA A 399 -0.95 19.56 -5.45
CA ALA A 399 -1.80 20.74 -5.54
C ALA A 399 -2.27 21.22 -4.17
N ALA A 400 -2.70 20.32 -3.27
CA ALA A 400 -3.11 20.68 -1.92
C ALA A 400 -1.95 21.32 -1.14
N ARG A 401 -0.76 20.72 -1.19
CA ARG A 401 0.44 21.26 -0.54
C ARG A 401 0.85 22.61 -1.14
N ARG A 402 0.88 22.75 -2.45
CA ARG A 402 1.24 24.01 -3.12
C ARG A 402 0.25 25.12 -2.82
N PHE A 403 -1.02 24.83 -2.83
CA PHE A 403 -2.06 25.82 -2.56
C PHE A 403 -1.97 26.38 -1.14
N TRP A 404 -1.82 25.50 -0.14
CA TRP A 404 -1.82 25.87 1.27
C TRP A 404 -0.45 26.26 1.83
N LEU A 405 0.64 25.71 1.32
CA LEU A 405 1.96 25.89 1.91
C LEU A 405 2.88 26.80 1.08
N HIS A 406 2.66 26.88 -0.25
CA HIS A 406 3.49 27.69 -1.14
C HIS A 406 2.74 28.89 -1.75
N TYR A 407 1.41 28.88 -1.73
CA TYR A 407 0.55 29.93 -2.29
C TYR A 407 0.77 30.19 -3.79
N ASP A 408 1.34 29.25 -4.52
CA ASP A 408 1.74 29.42 -5.91
C ASP A 408 0.80 28.71 -6.92
N LEU A 409 -0.25 28.02 -6.44
CA LEU A 409 -1.20 27.31 -7.29
C LEU A 409 -2.41 28.19 -7.63
N PRO A 410 -2.83 28.35 -8.91
CA PRO A 410 -4.06 29.03 -9.30
C PRO A 410 -5.31 28.37 -8.71
N LEU A 411 -6.38 29.17 -8.50
CA LEU A 411 -7.67 28.68 -7.98
C LEU A 411 -8.25 27.57 -8.86
N GLY A 412 -8.20 27.73 -10.20
CA GLY A 412 -8.73 26.75 -11.13
C GLY A 412 -8.00 25.41 -11.05
N ALA A 413 -6.69 25.41 -10.86
CA ALA A 413 -5.91 24.19 -10.67
C ALA A 413 -6.27 23.50 -9.35
N PHE A 414 -6.45 24.27 -8.26
CA PHE A 414 -6.91 23.72 -6.98
C PHE A 414 -8.33 23.13 -7.09
N ALA A 415 -9.28 23.87 -7.68
CA ALA A 415 -10.64 23.43 -7.85
C ALA A 415 -10.75 22.15 -8.67
N GLY A 416 -9.95 22.01 -9.75
CA GLY A 416 -9.88 20.80 -10.55
C GLY A 416 -9.44 19.59 -9.73
N ARG A 417 -8.48 19.75 -8.83
CA ARG A 417 -8.04 18.66 -7.91
C ARG A 417 -9.10 18.37 -6.86
N PHE A 418 -9.70 19.41 -6.28
CA PHE A 418 -10.79 19.28 -5.31
C PHE A 418 -12.01 18.53 -5.91
N ALA A 419 -12.25 18.68 -7.22
CA ALA A 419 -13.27 17.96 -8.00
C ALA A 419 -12.72 16.63 -8.60
N ALA A 420 -11.96 15.87 -7.84
CA ALA A 420 -11.44 14.55 -8.18
C ALA A 420 -10.57 14.49 -9.45
N SER A 421 -9.94 15.60 -9.87
CA SER A 421 -9.07 15.61 -11.07
C SER A 421 -9.77 15.06 -12.32
N SER A 422 -10.96 15.60 -12.64
CA SER A 422 -11.78 15.12 -13.76
C SER A 422 -11.06 15.16 -15.12
N ASP A 423 -10.14 16.09 -15.31
CA ASP A 423 -9.24 16.18 -16.48
C ASP A 423 -8.33 14.95 -16.65
N VAL A 424 -8.03 14.27 -15.55
CA VAL A 424 -7.21 13.03 -15.52
C VAL A 424 -8.09 11.78 -15.54
N PHE A 425 -9.12 11.72 -14.67
CA PHE A 425 -9.85 10.48 -14.39
C PHE A 425 -11.20 10.35 -15.07
N LYS A 426 -11.83 11.46 -15.57
CA LYS A 426 -13.12 11.38 -16.29
C LYS A 426 -12.96 10.85 -17.72
N ARG A 427 -12.27 9.71 -17.86
CA ARG A 427 -12.03 9.04 -19.14
C ARG A 427 -12.46 7.58 -19.03
N ASN A 428 -12.80 6.98 -20.17
CA ASN A 428 -13.11 5.55 -20.26
C ASN A 428 -14.21 5.06 -19.29
N GLY A 429 -15.20 5.95 -18.96
CA GLY A 429 -16.29 5.61 -18.05
C GLY A 429 -15.92 5.53 -16.57
N ARG A 430 -14.73 5.98 -16.17
CA ARG A 430 -14.30 6.02 -14.77
C ARG A 430 -15.10 7.03 -13.95
N LEU A 431 -15.29 6.74 -12.67
CA LEU A 431 -16.03 7.56 -11.72
C LEU A 431 -15.06 8.37 -10.84
N PRO A 432 -15.55 9.39 -10.11
CA PRO A 432 -14.70 10.19 -9.23
C PRO A 432 -13.87 9.39 -8.22
N SER A 433 -14.39 8.27 -7.75
CA SER A 433 -13.68 7.36 -6.85
C SER A 433 -12.43 6.73 -7.42
N ALA A 434 -12.20 6.82 -8.74
CA ALA A 434 -10.93 6.41 -9.36
C ALA A 434 -9.74 7.24 -8.85
N ALA A 435 -9.99 8.48 -8.39
CA ALA A 435 -8.99 9.31 -7.75
C ALA A 435 -8.88 8.95 -6.26
N ILE A 436 -7.82 8.24 -5.87
CA ILE A 436 -7.46 8.09 -4.46
C ILE A 436 -6.69 9.34 -4.06
N ASN A 437 -7.38 10.25 -3.37
CA ASN A 437 -6.79 11.49 -2.91
C ASN A 437 -5.99 11.27 -1.63
N LEU A 438 -4.78 11.77 -1.59
CA LEU A 438 -3.90 11.73 -0.43
C LEU A 438 -3.16 13.06 -0.28
N VAL A 439 -2.82 13.43 0.93
CA VAL A 439 -1.87 14.52 1.21
C VAL A 439 -0.52 13.95 1.56
N THR A 440 -0.51 12.79 2.19
CA THR A 440 0.65 12.03 2.69
C THR A 440 0.42 10.55 2.49
N ALA A 441 1.51 9.78 2.46
CA ALA A 441 1.52 8.32 2.46
C ALA A 441 2.70 7.83 3.31
N HIS A 442 2.92 6.52 3.38
CA HIS A 442 4.05 5.93 4.09
C HIS A 442 5.40 6.46 3.60
N ASP A 443 5.52 6.73 2.31
CA ASP A 443 6.68 7.40 1.70
C ASP A 443 6.47 8.92 1.66
N GLY A 444 7.52 9.67 1.86
CA GLY A 444 7.45 11.13 1.99
C GLY A 444 7.29 11.59 3.44
N PHE A 445 7.06 12.89 3.61
CA PHE A 445 6.80 13.49 4.92
C PHE A 445 5.43 13.10 5.47
N THR A 446 5.36 12.91 6.80
CA THR A 446 4.07 12.93 7.52
C THR A 446 3.42 14.30 7.41
N LEU A 447 2.15 14.41 7.72
CA LEU A 447 1.43 15.69 7.67
C LEU A 447 2.06 16.74 8.59
N ARG A 448 2.52 16.34 9.78
CA ARG A 448 3.24 17.24 10.69
C ARG A 448 4.60 17.63 10.13
N ASP A 449 5.32 16.71 9.50
CA ASP A 449 6.62 17.01 8.91
C ASP A 449 6.49 17.95 7.71
N CYS A 450 5.41 17.88 6.94
CA CYS A 450 5.11 18.83 5.86
C CYS A 450 5.04 20.29 6.30
N VAL A 451 4.71 20.55 7.56
CA VAL A 451 4.61 21.92 8.12
C VAL A 451 5.76 22.27 9.07
N CYS A 452 6.70 21.35 9.28
CA CYS A 452 7.81 21.53 10.21
C CYS A 452 9.19 21.46 9.55
N PHE A 453 9.30 20.85 8.37
CA PHE A 453 10.58 20.61 7.70
C PHE A 453 10.53 21.05 6.23
N ASN A 454 11.54 21.81 5.80
CA ASN A 454 11.76 22.10 4.39
C ASN A 454 12.72 21.10 3.74
N HIS A 455 13.59 20.50 4.53
CA HIS A 455 14.61 19.56 4.08
C HIS A 455 14.37 18.16 4.67
N LYS A 456 14.71 17.14 3.92
CA LYS A 456 14.70 15.76 4.43
C LYS A 456 15.86 15.52 5.37
N HIS A 457 15.62 14.65 6.36
CA HIS A 457 16.58 14.26 7.39
C HIS A 457 16.62 12.73 7.47
N ASN A 458 17.24 12.09 6.45
CA ASN A 458 17.30 10.64 6.29
C ASN A 458 18.66 10.05 6.72
N GLU A 459 19.48 10.77 7.46
CA GLU A 459 20.83 10.36 7.86
C GLU A 459 20.83 8.99 8.58
N ALA A 460 19.78 8.72 9.36
CA ALA A 460 19.61 7.45 10.06
C ALA A 460 19.50 6.22 9.14
N ASN A 461 19.16 6.42 7.86
CA ASN A 461 19.06 5.35 6.87
C ASN A 461 20.43 4.89 6.34
N GLY A 462 21.52 5.64 6.66
CA GLY A 462 22.86 5.28 6.24
C GLY A 462 23.17 5.47 4.76
N GLU A 463 22.43 6.36 4.08
CA GLU A 463 22.57 6.68 2.65
C GLU A 463 23.05 8.12 2.41
N GLU A 464 23.67 8.72 3.42
CA GLU A 464 24.18 10.10 3.36
C GLU A 464 23.10 11.14 2.97
N ASN A 465 21.85 10.88 3.40
CA ASN A 465 20.69 11.70 3.08
C ASN A 465 20.41 11.88 1.56
N ARG A 466 20.84 10.90 0.74
CA ARG A 466 20.61 10.90 -0.73
C ARG A 466 19.28 10.28 -1.11
N ASP A 467 18.80 9.35 -0.31
CA ASP A 467 17.53 8.62 -0.46
C ASP A 467 16.30 9.50 -0.20
N GLY A 468 15.15 9.07 -0.67
CA GLY A 468 13.90 9.81 -0.57
C GLY A 468 13.85 11.03 -1.52
N THR A 469 12.67 11.64 -1.63
CA THR A 469 12.46 12.79 -2.51
C THR A 469 13.06 14.08 -1.97
N ASN A 470 13.57 14.94 -2.85
CA ASN A 470 13.96 16.32 -2.52
C ASN A 470 12.80 17.30 -2.71
N ASN A 471 11.72 16.89 -3.38
CA ASN A 471 10.58 17.75 -3.69
C ASN A 471 9.38 17.37 -2.82
N ASN A 472 9.29 17.95 -1.65
CA ASN A 472 8.24 17.66 -0.67
C ASN A 472 7.05 18.62 -0.73
N TYR A 473 7.17 19.78 -1.38
CA TYR A 473 6.20 20.88 -1.30
C TYR A 473 5.79 21.20 0.15
N SER A 474 6.74 21.14 1.06
CA SER A 474 6.58 21.41 2.49
C SER A 474 6.93 22.86 2.83
N ASN A 475 6.48 23.35 3.99
CA ASN A 475 6.82 24.69 4.49
C ASN A 475 6.97 24.65 6.00
N ASN A 476 8.17 24.86 6.51
CA ASN A 476 8.47 24.90 7.95
C ASN A 476 7.99 26.19 8.65
N HIS A 477 7.36 27.09 7.93
CA HIS A 477 6.89 28.40 8.41
C HIS A 477 7.99 29.27 9.05
N GLY A 478 9.22 29.13 8.55
CA GLY A 478 10.37 29.94 8.96
C GLY A 478 11.27 29.33 10.04
N LYS A 479 10.98 28.09 10.48
CA LYS A 479 11.85 27.38 11.43
C LYS A 479 11.86 25.86 11.13
N GLU A 480 13.03 25.33 10.85
CA GLU A 480 13.24 23.90 10.66
C GLU A 480 13.07 23.15 11.98
N GLY A 481 12.32 22.03 11.95
CA GLY A 481 12.09 21.14 13.09
C GLY A 481 10.83 21.44 13.91
N LEU A 482 10.57 20.58 14.91
CA LEU A 482 9.28 20.48 15.60
C LEU A 482 8.99 21.62 16.60
N GLY A 483 9.97 22.30 17.12
CA GLY A 483 9.76 23.34 18.15
C GLY A 483 9.40 24.70 17.54
N GLY A 484 8.86 25.62 18.37
CA GLY A 484 8.56 26.99 17.92
C GLY A 484 7.91 27.87 18.96
N THR A 485 7.68 29.14 18.58
CA THR A 485 6.85 30.08 19.34
C THR A 485 5.38 29.66 19.24
N LEU A 486 4.53 30.19 20.09
CA LEU A 486 3.09 29.92 20.06
C LEU A 486 2.48 30.24 18.70
N ASP A 487 2.78 31.41 18.15
CA ASP A 487 2.35 31.84 16.83
C ASP A 487 2.76 30.87 15.70
N LEU A 488 4.00 30.36 15.76
CA LEU A 488 4.45 29.33 14.78
C LEU A 488 3.68 28.03 14.92
N VAL A 489 3.41 27.57 16.13
CA VAL A 489 2.64 26.36 16.40
C VAL A 489 1.20 26.52 15.89
N GLU A 490 0.60 27.68 16.09
CA GLU A 490 -0.76 27.99 15.58
C GLU A 490 -0.78 28.00 14.05
N ARG A 491 0.13 28.65 13.37
CA ARG A 491 0.22 28.63 11.89
C ARG A 491 0.39 27.22 11.32
N ARG A 492 1.22 26.40 11.95
CA ARG A 492 1.39 24.99 11.56
C ARG A 492 0.12 24.17 11.77
N ARG A 493 -0.57 24.38 12.90
CA ARG A 493 -1.88 23.75 13.17
C ARG A 493 -2.90 24.15 12.11
N ASP A 494 -3.00 25.42 11.77
CA ASP A 494 -3.96 25.92 10.80
C ASP A 494 -3.69 25.34 9.40
N SER A 495 -2.43 25.18 9.03
CA SER A 495 -2.03 24.49 7.79
C SER A 495 -2.43 23.00 7.80
N ILE A 496 -2.24 22.29 8.91
CA ILE A 496 -2.68 20.90 9.08
C ILE A 496 -4.21 20.79 8.92
N HIS A 497 -4.95 21.67 9.60
CA HIS A 497 -6.41 21.72 9.51
C HIS A 497 -6.88 21.98 8.08
N ALA A 498 -6.25 22.89 7.36
CA ALA A 498 -6.56 23.22 5.97
C ALA A 498 -6.31 22.03 5.03
N LEU A 499 -5.19 21.33 5.18
CA LEU A 499 -4.84 20.16 4.39
C LEU A 499 -5.79 18.98 4.66
N LEU A 500 -6.10 18.68 5.92
CA LEU A 500 -7.07 17.62 6.29
C LEU A 500 -8.48 17.94 5.78
N THR A 501 -8.91 19.20 5.89
CA THR A 501 -10.23 19.61 5.38
C THR A 501 -10.28 19.46 3.87
N THR A 502 -9.23 19.87 3.16
CA THR A 502 -9.14 19.70 1.70
C THR A 502 -9.20 18.23 1.31
N LEU A 503 -8.46 17.37 1.99
CA LEU A 503 -8.47 15.92 1.74
C LEU A 503 -9.87 15.33 1.95
N LEU A 504 -10.45 15.58 3.11
CA LEU A 504 -11.65 14.89 3.55
C LEU A 504 -12.94 15.47 2.96
N LEU A 505 -12.94 16.72 2.47
CA LEU A 505 -14.12 17.33 1.85
C LEU A 505 -14.01 17.50 0.34
N SER A 506 -12.98 16.97 -0.30
CA SER A 506 -12.87 16.89 -1.77
C SER A 506 -13.67 15.71 -2.34
N GLN A 507 -14.04 15.81 -3.61
CA GLN A 507 -14.59 14.69 -4.38
C GLN A 507 -13.47 13.66 -4.65
N GLY A 508 -13.81 12.38 -4.75
CA GLY A 508 -12.87 11.26 -4.86
C GLY A 508 -12.82 10.43 -3.58
N THR A 509 -11.93 9.47 -3.51
CA THR A 509 -11.76 8.58 -2.35
C THR A 509 -10.60 9.07 -1.50
N PRO A 510 -10.82 9.53 -0.26
CA PRO A 510 -9.74 9.99 0.59
C PRO A 510 -8.97 8.83 1.23
N MET A 511 -7.65 8.96 1.27
CA MET A 511 -6.74 8.11 2.02
C MET A 511 -5.99 8.94 3.06
N LEU A 512 -6.06 8.53 4.31
CA LEU A 512 -5.40 9.13 5.47
C LEU A 512 -4.24 8.22 5.89
N LEU A 513 -3.05 8.78 6.03
CA LEU A 513 -1.91 8.09 6.64
C LEU A 513 -2.12 7.96 8.16
N ALA A 514 -1.98 6.76 8.70
CA ALA A 514 -2.07 6.51 10.13
C ALA A 514 -1.06 7.34 10.93
N GLY A 515 -1.57 8.08 11.92
CA GLY A 515 -0.79 8.99 12.74
C GLY A 515 -0.88 10.46 12.34
N ASP A 516 -1.32 10.79 11.13
CA ASP A 516 -1.52 12.18 10.73
C ASP A 516 -2.59 12.87 11.59
N GLU A 517 -3.65 12.15 11.94
CA GLU A 517 -4.68 12.60 12.88
C GLU A 517 -4.21 12.72 14.34
N HIS A 518 -3.04 12.16 14.63
CA HIS A 518 -2.37 12.30 15.94
C HIS A 518 -1.32 13.43 15.96
N GLY A 519 -0.90 13.92 14.80
CA GLY A 519 0.24 14.80 14.65
C GLY A 519 1.58 14.05 14.81
N HIS A 520 1.64 12.80 14.34
CA HIS A 520 2.86 11.99 14.30
C HIS A 520 3.92 12.64 13.42
N SER A 521 5.19 12.54 13.83
CA SER A 521 6.34 13.06 13.10
C SER A 521 7.44 12.02 13.01
N GLN A 522 7.99 11.84 11.82
CA GLN A 522 9.21 11.08 11.54
C GLN A 522 10.46 11.97 11.59
N ARG A 523 10.34 13.15 12.25
CA ARG A 523 11.43 14.13 12.46
C ARG A 523 12.13 14.54 11.17
N GLY A 524 11.35 14.63 10.07
CA GLY A 524 11.86 14.99 8.76
C GLY A 524 12.50 13.85 7.98
N ASN A 525 12.44 12.61 8.46
CA ASN A 525 12.77 11.44 7.63
C ASN A 525 11.61 11.16 6.69
N ASN A 526 11.83 11.35 5.39
CA ASN A 526 10.81 11.14 4.36
C ASN A 526 10.96 9.82 3.58
N ASN A 527 11.77 8.90 4.09
CA ASN A 527 12.02 7.59 3.50
C ASN A 527 12.33 6.54 4.58
N ALA A 528 11.44 6.40 5.56
CA ALA A 528 11.69 5.64 6.78
C ALA A 528 11.60 4.10 6.60
N TYR A 529 11.86 3.57 5.39
CA TYR A 529 11.69 2.17 5.02
C TYR A 529 12.49 1.18 5.86
N CYS A 530 13.60 1.62 6.46
CA CYS A 530 14.50 0.82 7.29
C CYS A 530 14.53 1.24 8.76
N GLN A 531 13.51 1.97 9.23
CA GLN A 531 13.41 2.48 10.60
C GLN A 531 12.36 1.71 11.40
N ASP A 532 12.71 0.51 11.87
CA ASP A 532 11.86 -0.28 12.77
C ASP A 532 12.09 0.14 14.23
N ASN A 533 11.66 1.36 14.56
CA ASN A 533 11.87 1.97 15.87
C ASN A 533 10.87 3.10 16.15
N GLN A 534 11.06 3.84 17.24
CA GLN A 534 10.19 4.94 17.68
C GLN A 534 10.03 6.09 16.67
N LEU A 535 10.82 6.13 15.61
CA LEU A 535 10.65 7.13 14.55
C LEU A 535 9.37 6.88 13.76
N THR A 536 9.01 5.61 13.56
CA THR A 536 7.87 5.17 12.74
C THR A 536 6.71 4.60 13.55
N TRP A 537 6.98 4.04 14.73
CA TRP A 537 5.90 3.52 15.56
C TRP A 537 5.06 4.66 16.13
N LEU A 538 3.73 4.55 16.03
CA LEU A 538 2.83 5.58 16.53
C LEU A 538 2.91 5.69 18.06
N ASP A 539 3.29 6.85 18.55
CA ASP A 539 3.31 7.16 19.98
C ASP A 539 1.94 7.68 20.43
N TRP A 540 1.11 6.76 20.89
CA TRP A 540 -0.23 7.05 21.37
C TRP A 540 -0.26 7.95 22.62
N SER A 541 0.84 8.02 23.36
CA SER A 541 0.95 8.89 24.53
C SER A 541 1.10 10.37 24.14
N GLN A 542 1.56 10.64 22.91
CA GLN A 542 1.72 11.97 22.35
C GLN A 542 0.59 12.36 21.39
N ALA A 543 -0.41 11.47 21.21
CA ALA A 543 -1.50 11.71 20.29
C ALA A 543 -2.29 12.99 20.66
N SER A 544 -2.49 13.86 19.68
CA SER A 544 -3.30 15.06 19.83
C SER A 544 -4.78 14.72 19.81
N SER A 545 -5.42 14.64 20.98
CA SER A 545 -6.86 14.37 21.08
C SER A 545 -7.70 15.40 20.29
N GLY A 546 -7.28 16.67 20.28
CA GLY A 546 -7.95 17.72 19.52
C GLY A 546 -7.87 17.51 18.00
N LEU A 547 -6.71 17.12 17.48
CA LEU A 547 -6.53 16.85 16.05
C LEU A 547 -7.28 15.57 15.63
N THR A 548 -7.26 14.54 16.47
CA THR A 548 -8.03 13.31 16.24
C THR A 548 -9.54 13.60 16.18
N ALA A 549 -10.06 14.39 17.15
CA ALA A 549 -11.45 14.78 17.17
C ALA A 549 -11.83 15.65 15.93
N PHE A 550 -10.94 16.56 15.53
CA PHE A 550 -11.10 17.39 14.33
C PHE A 550 -11.20 16.50 13.07
N THR A 551 -10.29 15.55 12.91
CA THR A 551 -10.26 14.63 11.76
C THR A 551 -11.52 13.75 11.73
N ALA A 552 -11.91 13.17 12.86
CA ALA A 552 -13.14 12.39 12.97
C ALA A 552 -14.39 13.22 12.60
N ALA A 553 -14.48 14.45 13.09
CA ALA A 553 -15.60 15.33 12.76
C ALA A 553 -15.68 15.64 11.26
N LEU A 554 -14.54 15.83 10.57
CA LEU A 554 -14.49 16.01 9.12
C LEU A 554 -14.96 14.76 8.35
N ILE A 555 -14.54 13.56 8.79
CA ILE A 555 -14.99 12.31 8.17
C ILE A 555 -16.51 12.14 8.35
N HIS A 556 -17.04 12.42 9.54
CA HIS A 556 -18.47 12.37 9.79
C HIS A 556 -19.23 13.45 9.02
N LEU A 557 -18.65 14.63 8.88
CA LEU A 557 -19.22 15.70 8.05
C LEU A 557 -19.29 15.29 6.58
N ARG A 558 -18.20 14.72 6.02
CA ARG A 558 -18.18 14.18 4.66
C ARG A 558 -19.38 13.26 4.39
N LYS A 559 -19.66 12.34 5.31
CA LYS A 559 -20.78 11.38 5.19
C LYS A 559 -22.17 12.03 5.18
N ARG A 560 -22.29 13.28 5.60
CA ARG A 560 -23.54 14.06 5.58
C ARG A 560 -23.73 14.89 4.31
N ILE A 561 -22.71 15.04 3.47
CA ILE A 561 -22.74 15.86 2.25
C ILE A 561 -23.04 14.96 1.04
N PRO A 562 -24.27 15.00 0.46
CA PRO A 562 -24.63 14.10 -0.63
C PRO A 562 -23.70 14.19 -1.84
N ALA A 563 -23.28 15.39 -2.23
CA ALA A 563 -22.38 15.62 -3.36
C ALA A 563 -21.01 14.91 -3.22
N LEU A 564 -20.58 14.57 -2.00
CA LEU A 564 -19.35 13.83 -1.74
C LEU A 564 -19.56 12.32 -1.68
N MET A 565 -20.79 11.87 -1.35
CA MET A 565 -21.15 10.46 -1.20
C MET A 565 -21.64 9.84 -2.51
N GLU A 566 -22.23 10.63 -3.39
CA GLU A 566 -22.63 10.23 -4.72
C GLU A 566 -21.38 10.09 -5.59
N ASN A 567 -21.03 8.89 -5.97
CA ASN A 567 -19.87 8.62 -6.84
C ASN A 567 -20.18 9.02 -8.29
N ARG A 568 -20.43 10.32 -8.52
CA ARG A 568 -20.87 10.93 -9.78
C ARG A 568 -20.13 12.25 -10.00
N TRP A 569 -19.59 12.46 -11.19
CA TRP A 569 -18.91 13.71 -11.55
C TRP A 569 -19.83 14.92 -11.34
N TRP A 570 -19.27 15.96 -10.77
CA TRP A 570 -19.95 17.25 -10.69
C TRP A 570 -19.98 17.89 -12.08
N GLU A 571 -21.17 18.35 -12.49
CA GLU A 571 -21.40 19.00 -13.77
C GLU A 571 -22.05 20.37 -13.56
N GLU A 572 -21.80 21.28 -14.49
CA GLU A 572 -22.38 22.62 -14.43
C GLU A 572 -23.91 22.51 -14.48
N GLY A 573 -24.56 23.13 -13.51
CA GLY A 573 -26.03 23.18 -13.44
C GLY A 573 -26.70 21.97 -12.80
N ASP A 574 -25.98 20.96 -12.34
CA ASP A 574 -26.54 19.76 -11.68
C ASP A 574 -26.96 20.00 -10.21
N GLY A 575 -26.64 21.16 -9.65
CA GLY A 575 -26.95 21.52 -8.25
C GLY A 575 -26.01 20.93 -7.22
N ASN A 576 -25.05 20.09 -7.61
CA ASN A 576 -24.11 19.45 -6.67
C ASN A 576 -23.02 20.39 -6.20
N VAL A 577 -22.54 21.28 -7.08
CA VAL A 577 -21.49 22.24 -6.74
C VAL A 577 -21.72 23.58 -7.40
N ARG A 578 -21.47 24.65 -6.65
CA ARG A 578 -21.28 26.01 -7.19
C ARG A 578 -20.00 26.61 -6.66
N TRP A 579 -19.21 27.16 -7.55
CA TRP A 579 -17.93 27.81 -7.26
C TRP A 579 -18.12 29.31 -7.27
N LEU A 580 -17.84 29.97 -6.15
CA LEU A 580 -18.10 31.38 -5.96
C LEU A 580 -16.83 32.09 -5.49
N ASN A 581 -16.66 33.33 -5.91
CA ASN A 581 -15.62 34.22 -5.42
C ASN A 581 -15.98 34.78 -4.02
N ARG A 582 -15.13 35.61 -3.44
CA ARG A 582 -15.35 36.21 -2.11
C ARG A 582 -16.59 37.10 -2.01
N TYR A 583 -17.24 37.45 -3.11
CA TYR A 583 -18.47 38.25 -3.18
C TYR A 583 -19.71 37.42 -3.45
N ALA A 584 -19.63 36.11 -3.30
CA ALA A 584 -20.72 35.15 -3.61
C ALA A 584 -21.18 35.20 -5.06
N GLN A 585 -20.30 35.59 -6.00
CA GLN A 585 -20.56 35.58 -7.43
C GLN A 585 -19.81 34.47 -8.12
N PRO A 586 -20.28 33.92 -9.25
CA PRO A 586 -19.48 33.00 -10.06
C PRO A 586 -18.10 33.59 -10.39
N LEU A 587 -17.05 32.76 -10.38
CA LEU A 587 -15.73 33.20 -10.77
C LEU A 587 -15.62 33.48 -12.26
N SER A 588 -15.00 34.61 -12.62
CA SER A 588 -14.58 34.88 -14.00
C SER A 588 -13.38 34.04 -14.41
N THR A 589 -13.13 33.96 -15.73
CA THR A 589 -11.95 33.28 -16.26
C THR A 589 -10.63 33.80 -15.69
N ASP A 590 -10.56 35.14 -15.51
CA ASP A 590 -9.37 35.76 -14.92
C ASP A 590 -9.20 35.41 -13.45
N GLU A 591 -10.28 35.39 -12.66
CA GLU A 591 -10.23 34.98 -11.25
C GLU A 591 -9.78 33.52 -11.08
N TRP A 592 -10.18 32.62 -11.98
CA TRP A 592 -9.70 31.24 -11.96
C TRP A 592 -8.18 31.13 -12.12
N GLN A 593 -7.57 32.00 -12.92
CA GLN A 593 -6.13 31.99 -13.24
C GLN A 593 -5.32 32.88 -12.31
N ASN A 594 -5.77 34.09 -12.06
CA ASN A 594 -5.01 35.16 -11.41
C ASN A 594 -5.66 35.70 -10.16
N GLY A 595 -6.87 35.26 -9.80
CA GLY A 595 -7.61 35.76 -8.64
C GLY A 595 -6.93 35.49 -7.31
N PRO A 596 -7.32 36.25 -6.28
CA PRO A 596 -6.82 36.03 -4.92
C PRO A 596 -7.26 34.64 -4.43
N LYS A 597 -6.49 34.05 -3.51
CA LYS A 597 -6.70 32.69 -2.98
C LYS A 597 -7.91 32.63 -2.02
N GLN A 598 -9.04 33.11 -2.46
CA GLN A 598 -10.32 33.12 -1.75
C GLN A 598 -11.37 32.46 -2.61
N LEU A 599 -12.02 31.45 -2.06
CA LEU A 599 -12.95 30.59 -2.79
C LEU A 599 -14.08 30.16 -1.87
N GLN A 600 -15.27 30.12 -2.41
CA GLN A 600 -16.42 29.49 -1.75
C GLN A 600 -16.91 28.32 -2.60
N ILE A 601 -17.11 27.18 -1.97
CA ILE A 601 -17.59 25.94 -2.61
C ILE A 601 -18.91 25.58 -1.95
N LEU A 602 -20.02 25.79 -2.67
CA LEU A 602 -21.35 25.46 -2.20
C LEU A 602 -21.74 24.08 -2.72
N LEU A 603 -21.89 23.14 -1.81
CA LEU A 603 -22.21 21.76 -2.08
C LEU A 603 -23.68 21.45 -1.75
N SER A 604 -24.38 20.80 -2.70
CA SER A 604 -25.80 20.38 -2.58
C SER A 604 -26.69 21.52 -2.13
N ASP A 605 -26.39 22.76 -2.53
CA ASP A 605 -27.08 24.00 -2.12
C ASP A 605 -27.30 24.18 -0.60
N ARG A 606 -26.59 23.42 0.22
CA ARG A 606 -26.78 23.34 1.66
C ARG A 606 -25.50 23.51 2.49
N PHE A 607 -24.40 23.09 1.98
CA PHE A 607 -23.09 23.12 2.69
C PHE A 607 -22.15 24.08 1.96
N LEU A 608 -21.58 25.02 2.67
CA LEU A 608 -20.66 26.01 2.13
C LEU A 608 -19.29 25.88 2.75
N ILE A 609 -18.28 25.60 1.94
CA ILE A 609 -16.87 25.65 2.34
C ILE A 609 -16.34 27.02 1.92
N ALA A 610 -16.06 27.90 2.89
CA ALA A 610 -15.44 29.18 2.64
C ALA A 610 -13.96 29.12 2.95
N ILE A 611 -13.13 29.51 1.99
CA ILE A 611 -11.67 29.39 2.02
C ILE A 611 -11.05 30.78 1.90
N ASN A 612 -10.15 31.11 2.81
CA ASN A 612 -9.23 32.23 2.72
C ASN A 612 -7.78 31.72 2.84
N ALA A 613 -7.18 31.35 1.74
CA ALA A 613 -5.76 30.89 1.71
C ALA A 613 -4.78 32.07 1.51
N THR A 614 -5.19 33.31 1.90
CA THR A 614 -4.28 34.46 1.93
C THR A 614 -3.66 34.63 3.32
N LEU A 615 -2.65 35.47 3.43
CA LEU A 615 -1.94 35.75 4.67
C LEU A 615 -2.61 36.88 5.52
N GLU A 616 -3.78 37.34 5.09
CA GLU A 616 -4.50 38.43 5.75
C GLU A 616 -5.95 38.02 6.07
N VAL A 617 -6.47 38.57 7.16
CA VAL A 617 -7.92 38.45 7.46
C VAL A 617 -8.72 39.12 6.35
N THR A 618 -9.70 38.46 5.81
CA THR A 618 -10.47 38.95 4.67
C THR A 618 -11.97 38.79 4.89
N GLU A 619 -12.70 39.83 4.52
CA GLU A 619 -14.16 39.76 4.45
C GLU A 619 -14.60 38.89 3.26
N ILE A 620 -15.42 37.86 3.54
CA ILE A 620 -16.03 37.00 2.56
C ILE A 620 -17.55 37.11 2.67
N VAL A 621 -18.16 37.61 1.63
CA VAL A 621 -19.62 37.73 1.52
C VAL A 621 -20.19 36.34 1.24
N LEU A 622 -21.04 35.85 2.15
CA LEU A 622 -21.68 34.55 1.97
C LEU A 622 -22.87 34.64 1.04
N PRO A 623 -23.25 33.57 0.31
CA PRO A 623 -24.49 33.52 -0.45
C PRO A 623 -25.72 33.84 0.43
N ALA A 624 -26.78 34.40 -0.18
CA ALA A 624 -28.01 34.74 0.56
C ALA A 624 -28.53 33.52 1.35
N GLY A 625 -28.87 33.77 2.62
CA GLY A 625 -29.38 32.74 3.54
C GLY A 625 -28.86 32.94 4.95
N GLU A 626 -29.29 32.05 5.84
CA GLU A 626 -28.79 31.95 7.22
C GLU A 626 -27.80 30.82 7.32
N TRP A 627 -26.56 31.15 7.68
CA TRP A 627 -25.46 30.22 7.72
C TRP A 627 -24.98 29.96 9.14
N HIS A 628 -24.87 28.71 9.52
CA HIS A 628 -24.30 28.26 10.80
C HIS A 628 -22.99 27.51 10.54
N ALA A 629 -21.93 27.92 11.21
CA ALA A 629 -20.71 27.10 11.22
C ALA A 629 -21.03 25.75 11.83
N ILE A 630 -20.44 24.69 11.30
CA ILE A 630 -20.73 23.33 11.79
C ILE A 630 -19.44 22.67 12.30
N PRO A 631 -19.54 21.75 13.27
CA PRO A 631 -18.35 21.03 13.76
C PRO A 631 -17.52 20.44 12.62
N PRO A 632 -16.20 20.54 12.67
CA PRO A 632 -15.38 21.04 13.80
C PRO A 632 -15.12 22.57 13.83
N PHE A 633 -15.81 23.36 13.01
CA PHE A 633 -15.57 24.81 12.83
C PHE A 633 -16.50 25.68 13.71
N ALA A 634 -17.53 25.09 14.29
CA ALA A 634 -18.44 25.80 15.20
C ALA A 634 -17.75 26.12 16.53
N GLY A 635 -17.76 27.39 16.94
CA GLY A 635 -17.41 27.81 18.28
C GLY A 635 -18.57 27.66 19.27
N GLU A 636 -18.33 27.96 20.56
CA GLU A 636 -19.35 27.88 21.62
C GLU A 636 -20.55 28.80 21.34
N ASP A 637 -20.32 30.01 20.87
CA ASP A 637 -21.37 31.01 20.59
C ASP A 637 -22.05 30.83 19.23
N ASN A 638 -21.47 30.11 18.31
CA ASN A 638 -21.91 29.78 16.95
C ASN A 638 -23.03 30.68 16.36
N PRO A 639 -22.78 31.96 16.15
CA PRO A 639 -23.80 32.92 15.69
C PRO A 639 -24.23 32.62 14.26
N VAL A 640 -25.49 32.95 13.93
CA VAL A 640 -25.96 32.93 12.56
C VAL A 640 -25.25 34.01 11.76
N ILE A 641 -24.69 33.64 10.61
CA ILE A 641 -24.05 34.58 9.69
C ILE A 641 -24.97 34.75 8.49
N THR A 642 -25.47 35.99 8.26
CA THR A 642 -26.40 36.29 7.18
C THR A 642 -25.78 37.04 6.00
N ALA A 643 -24.58 37.58 6.16
CA ALA A 643 -23.99 38.42 5.11
C ALA A 643 -22.48 38.21 4.94
N VAL A 644 -21.68 38.45 5.98
CA VAL A 644 -20.22 38.48 5.86
C VAL A 644 -19.56 37.62 6.95
N TRP A 645 -18.63 36.79 6.51
CA TRP A 645 -17.72 36.04 7.40
C TRP A 645 -16.32 36.69 7.39
N GLN A 646 -15.79 36.93 8.55
CA GLN A 646 -14.39 37.37 8.68
C GLN A 646 -13.48 36.15 8.57
N GLY A 647 -13.02 35.83 7.36
CA GLY A 647 -12.13 34.73 7.08
C GLY A 647 -10.75 34.99 7.66
N PRO A 648 -10.30 34.22 8.67
CA PRO A 648 -8.96 34.38 9.19
C PRO A 648 -7.91 34.14 8.12
N ALA A 649 -6.74 34.72 8.31
CA ALA A 649 -5.59 34.45 7.46
C ALA A 649 -5.33 32.93 7.43
N HIS A 650 -5.10 32.38 6.23
CA HIS A 650 -4.82 30.95 6.05
C HIS A 650 -5.88 30.02 6.68
N GLY A 651 -7.13 30.44 6.59
CA GLY A 651 -8.24 29.80 7.27
C GLY A 651 -9.35 29.31 6.33
N LEU A 652 -10.14 28.40 6.85
CA LEU A 652 -11.35 27.95 6.22
C LEU A 652 -12.45 27.67 7.27
N CYS A 653 -13.68 27.68 6.82
CA CYS A 653 -14.83 27.32 7.64
C CYS A 653 -15.87 26.59 6.80
N VAL A 654 -16.59 25.65 7.40
CA VAL A 654 -17.71 24.99 6.76
C VAL A 654 -19.01 25.40 7.45
N PHE A 655 -19.93 25.86 6.64
CA PHE A 655 -21.26 26.30 7.07
C PHE A 655 -22.35 25.38 6.52
N GLN A 656 -23.46 25.37 7.23
CA GLN A 656 -24.68 24.70 6.78
C GLN A 656 -25.84 25.71 6.90
N ARG A 657 -26.77 25.69 5.92
CA ARG A 657 -28.08 26.37 5.98
C ARG A 657 -29.26 25.41 6.05
#